data_437662959be19fe44d0efc5faada0bd4
#
_entry.id   437662959be19fe44d0efc5faada0bd4
#
_cell.length_a   1.000
_cell.length_b   1.000
_cell.length_c   1.000
_cell.angle_alpha   90.00
_cell.angle_beta   90.00
_cell.angle_gamma   90.00
#
_symmetry.space_group_name_H-M   'P 1'
#
loop_
_entity.id
_entity.type
_entity.pdbx_description
1 polymer ?
#
loop_
_entity_poly.entity_id
_entity_poly.type
_entity_poly.pdbx_seq_one_letter_code
_entity_poly.pdbx_strand_id
1 'polypeptide(L)'
;MRSLIRRTAALVGLVAVGAVLGPVAAAPAFAADTRASAAADAPRPDETWFGPDLEWTDNAPDGYADRLGADPSLYELTLPYPIDERAAAQWRTSARAVATQGAVLALSLLPTTSLDELTAADAAAAEALLDEIHEQYGTQQLVRFAPEMNGTWISWGQQPTAYVDAFGLFADTVHGGDSEALMVWAPSYGSGYPFGLAEGRLDSISATDQALLDTDGDGEITESDDPYGPYYPGDDDVDWVGLTMFYFGKGEATASAGVDVPLTTNEIAVGTEVEQRFDESWGYVVPRDDSFYDRFAVGHDRPMLLDTGALYADRLGGATEIDVKRGWWRQVLAAVADRPLIAGVSWLEVERDEAEAGGDEVDWRATADRDIAAALLADLRADDRIEFAPVTEVVSKKDGNAATVQVRDADDANTGGDQMSFIVWCAAGLAIAFLLSGLVGRFVPSWRYDDDGKPGRDLRIDLFRGFIILAVVITHIEVAGPLSYVTLHAVGAITGAEMFVFLSGLVLGMVYPLGVRKFGELKSATGALRRAGKQYTVTIVVILVVFALSFVPFLGADAITTFTDRGTGEDGLPAEGRTYDLYPNGDRLLDYPPPWYAVRQLLLLEMGPWPFNIMGLFVVLSVTIPAAMWLLKRRMWWVLLAVSWALYIWRTLVPDAPSLPSQFEAVFPLFLWQILFAHGLVVGYYRRQIQRALTSLPGRILTATALLAYAGALVYLWAGYTYGFDPAPFPPTLYDSLYGTAYQRVDMQWGRLIDIALVVICVYAILTVFWKPINKAIGWLWIPLGQASLYVFVWQVFFALAVASIPGLDRTNALIGTAIHAGLIMLVWFMVRKKFLFTIIPR
;
A
#
# COMPACT_ATOMS: atom_id res chain seq x y z
N MET A 1 24.23 44.19 -30.70
CA MET A 1 23.24 44.15 -29.60
C MET A 1 22.04 43.24 -29.88
N ARG A 2 21.30 43.37 -31.00
CA ARG A 2 20.18 42.47 -31.33
C ARG A 2 20.57 40.99 -31.54
N SER A 3 21.77 40.69 -32.10
CA SER A 3 22.26 39.34 -32.29
C SER A 3 22.80 38.70 -31.02
N LEU A 4 23.35 39.47 -30.11
CA LEU A 4 23.85 39.02 -28.82
C LEU A 4 22.68 38.67 -27.90
N ILE A 5 21.64 39.50 -27.86
CA ILE A 5 20.40 39.26 -27.09
C ILE A 5 19.64 38.03 -27.61
N ARG A 6 19.64 37.75 -28.92
CA ARG A 6 19.07 36.52 -29.51
C ARG A 6 19.85 35.25 -29.10
N ARG A 7 21.17 35.30 -28.98
CA ARG A 7 22.02 34.19 -28.58
C ARG A 7 21.89 33.92 -27.07
N THR A 8 21.83 34.96 -26.26
CA THR A 8 21.68 34.84 -24.82
C THR A 8 20.27 34.36 -24.45
N ALA A 9 19.22 34.85 -25.14
CA ALA A 9 17.85 34.39 -24.91
C ALA A 9 17.60 32.96 -25.42
N ALA A 10 18.31 32.51 -26.47
CA ALA A 10 18.28 31.12 -26.88
C ALA A 10 18.99 30.20 -25.86
N LEU A 11 20.09 30.70 -25.27
CA LEU A 11 20.79 29.97 -24.19
C LEU A 11 19.94 29.87 -22.92
N VAL A 12 19.20 30.93 -22.56
CA VAL A 12 18.32 30.93 -21.37
C VAL A 12 17.07 30.08 -21.61
N GLY A 13 16.54 30.01 -22.84
CA GLY A 13 15.47 29.08 -23.20
C GLY A 13 15.93 27.59 -23.17
N LEU A 14 17.18 27.35 -23.58
CA LEU A 14 17.83 26.03 -23.47
C LEU A 14 18.25 25.72 -22.05
N VAL A 15 18.69 26.71 -21.28
CA VAL A 15 19.06 26.54 -19.86
C VAL A 15 17.83 26.28 -18.99
N ALA A 16 16.66 26.86 -19.31
CA ALA A 16 15.41 26.54 -18.62
C ALA A 16 14.91 25.10 -18.91
N VAL A 17 15.28 24.56 -20.10
CA VAL A 17 15.05 23.14 -20.45
C VAL A 17 16.24 22.27 -20.00
N GLY A 18 17.45 22.83 -19.96
CA GLY A 18 18.69 22.14 -19.57
C GLY A 18 18.99 22.20 -18.07
N ALA A 19 18.36 23.12 -17.30
CA ALA A 19 18.44 23.10 -15.84
C ALA A 19 17.59 21.98 -15.22
N VAL A 20 16.72 21.36 -16.05
CA VAL A 20 16.01 20.11 -15.70
C VAL A 20 16.86 18.88 -16.03
N LEU A 21 17.97 19.03 -16.77
CA LEU A 21 18.94 18.00 -17.13
C LEU A 21 20.32 18.36 -16.54
N GLY A 22 20.43 18.49 -15.22
CA GLY A 22 21.70 18.66 -14.52
C GLY A 22 22.60 17.42 -14.67
N PRO A 23 23.93 17.55 -14.51
CA PRO A 23 24.82 16.42 -14.68
C PRO A 23 24.57 15.35 -13.61
N VAL A 24 24.33 14.14 -14.07
CA VAL A 24 24.34 12.94 -13.23
C VAL A 24 25.76 12.79 -12.69
N ALA A 25 25.95 13.03 -11.38
CA ALA A 25 27.16 12.64 -10.71
C ALA A 25 27.16 11.11 -10.59
N ALA A 26 28.20 10.47 -11.11
CA ALA A 26 28.39 9.03 -10.95
C ALA A 26 28.54 8.71 -9.46
N ALA A 27 27.69 7.83 -8.95
CA ALA A 27 27.83 7.28 -7.62
C ALA A 27 29.11 6.43 -7.51
N PRO A 28 29.87 6.49 -6.41
CA PRO A 28 31.00 5.64 -6.21
C PRO A 28 30.56 4.19 -6.01
N ALA A 29 31.25 3.26 -6.70
CA ALA A 29 31.09 1.85 -6.46
C ALA A 29 31.59 1.50 -5.05
N PHE A 30 30.75 0.93 -4.22
CA PHE A 30 31.14 0.45 -2.90
C PHE A 30 31.57 -1.02 -2.98
N ALA A 31 32.65 -1.32 -2.27
CA ALA A 31 33.18 -2.66 -2.12
C ALA A 31 32.25 -3.47 -1.19
N ALA A 32 31.98 -4.72 -1.57
CA ALA A 32 31.27 -5.65 -0.73
C ALA A 32 32.10 -5.98 0.52
N ASP A 33 31.58 -5.65 1.69
CA ASP A 33 32.12 -6.13 2.96
C ASP A 33 31.44 -7.49 3.26
N THR A 34 32.24 -8.51 3.39
CA THR A 34 31.79 -9.86 3.81
C THR A 34 31.52 -9.80 5.30
N ARG A 35 30.25 -9.78 5.68
CA ARG A 35 29.81 -9.89 7.08
C ARG A 35 29.80 -11.36 7.49
N ALA A 36 30.36 -11.64 8.63
CA ALA A 36 30.10 -12.89 9.33
C ALA A 36 28.72 -12.75 9.99
N SER A 37 27.77 -13.57 9.58
CA SER A 37 26.45 -13.69 10.22
C SER A 37 26.67 -14.23 11.65
N ALA A 38 26.25 -13.46 12.64
CA ALA A 38 26.00 -14.02 13.97
C ALA A 38 24.54 -14.44 14.00
N ALA A 39 24.27 -15.72 14.02
CA ALA A 39 22.93 -16.25 14.26
C ALA A 39 22.44 -15.74 15.62
N ALA A 40 21.18 -15.35 15.72
CA ALA A 40 20.60 -15.03 17.01
C ALA A 40 20.50 -16.33 17.82
N ASP A 41 21.17 -16.38 18.95
CA ASP A 41 20.96 -17.46 19.91
C ASP A 41 19.50 -17.43 20.39
N ALA A 42 18.91 -18.60 20.65
CA ALA A 42 17.61 -18.67 21.30
C ALA A 42 17.66 -17.87 22.62
N PRO A 43 16.55 -17.18 23.03
CA PRO A 43 16.58 -16.41 24.26
C PRO A 43 16.95 -17.27 25.43
N ARG A 44 17.68 -16.68 26.39
CA ARG A 44 18.01 -17.37 27.64
C ARG A 44 16.74 -17.65 28.44
N PRO A 45 16.73 -18.61 29.34
CA PRO A 45 15.52 -18.96 30.09
C PRO A 45 14.88 -17.83 30.89
N ASP A 46 15.59 -16.74 31.14
CA ASP A 46 15.13 -15.57 31.89
C ASP A 46 14.73 -14.38 30.99
N GLU A 47 14.77 -14.55 29.66
CA GLU A 47 14.43 -13.55 28.66
C GLU A 47 13.22 -14.01 27.85
N THR A 48 12.37 -13.07 27.48
CA THR A 48 11.18 -13.34 26.68
C THR A 48 11.03 -12.28 25.59
N TRP A 49 10.94 -12.71 24.34
CA TRP A 49 10.64 -11.83 23.22
C TRP A 49 9.16 -11.46 23.23
N PHE A 50 8.85 -10.22 22.93
CA PHE A 50 7.48 -9.74 22.81
C PHE A 50 7.28 -9.01 21.49
N GLY A 51 6.14 -9.26 20.86
CA GLY A 51 5.77 -8.53 19.66
C GLY A 51 4.37 -8.83 19.16
N PRO A 52 3.96 -8.19 18.05
CA PRO A 52 2.64 -8.36 17.49
C PRO A 52 2.55 -9.49 16.46
N ASP A 53 1.40 -10.16 16.40
CA ASP A 53 0.90 -10.80 15.19
C ASP A 53 0.16 -9.75 14.36
N LEU A 54 0.78 -9.30 13.27
CA LEU A 54 0.31 -8.20 12.46
C LEU A 54 -0.55 -8.66 11.29
N GLU A 55 -1.64 -7.99 11.06
CA GLU A 55 -2.21 -7.94 9.72
C GLU A 55 -1.35 -7.03 8.84
N TRP A 56 -0.39 -7.64 8.13
CA TRP A 56 0.61 -6.94 7.33
C TRP A 56 0.05 -6.14 6.16
N THR A 57 -1.22 -6.35 5.84
CA THR A 57 -1.94 -5.54 4.87
C THR A 57 -2.22 -4.13 5.41
N ASP A 58 -2.35 -3.99 6.72
CA ASP A 58 -2.73 -2.76 7.39
C ASP A 58 -1.65 -2.16 8.30
N ASN A 59 -0.65 -2.94 8.68
CA ASN A 59 0.40 -2.53 9.61
C ASN A 59 1.79 -2.91 9.11
N ALA A 60 2.74 -2.00 9.24
CA ALA A 60 4.17 -2.27 9.09
C ALA A 60 4.87 -2.29 10.46
N PRO A 61 6.01 -2.98 10.61
CA PRO A 61 6.77 -3.00 11.86
C PRO A 61 7.08 -1.62 12.42
N ASP A 62 7.55 -0.70 11.58
CA ASP A 62 7.85 0.69 12.00
C ASP A 62 6.59 1.39 12.57
N GLY A 63 5.42 1.17 11.95
CA GLY A 63 4.17 1.76 12.43
C GLY A 63 3.69 1.20 13.77
N TYR A 64 3.87 -0.09 14.01
CA TYR A 64 3.59 -0.69 15.31
C TYR A 64 4.55 -0.18 16.39
N ALA A 65 5.87 -0.16 16.11
CA ALA A 65 6.87 0.34 17.02
C ALA A 65 6.64 1.81 17.40
N ASP A 66 6.22 2.65 16.43
CA ASP A 66 5.86 4.04 16.68
C ASP A 66 4.62 4.18 17.58
N ARG A 67 3.59 3.33 17.38
CA ARG A 67 2.40 3.35 18.24
C ARG A 67 2.70 2.83 19.64
N LEU A 68 3.46 1.76 19.75
CA LEU A 68 3.88 1.21 21.04
C LEU A 68 4.86 2.16 21.76
N GLY A 69 5.73 2.87 21.04
CA GLY A 69 6.81 3.71 21.60
C GLY A 69 8.04 2.92 22.03
N ALA A 70 8.24 1.73 21.47
CA ALA A 70 9.43 0.88 21.61
C ALA A 70 9.48 -0.11 20.45
N ASP A 71 10.67 -0.56 20.08
CA ASP A 71 10.88 -1.57 19.06
C ASP A 71 10.68 -2.98 19.67
N PRO A 72 9.66 -3.77 19.26
CA PRO A 72 9.47 -5.11 19.78
C PRO A 72 10.54 -6.06 19.25
N SER A 73 10.81 -7.14 20.00
CA SER A 73 11.82 -8.14 19.66
C SER A 73 11.32 -9.25 18.72
N LEU A 74 10.00 -9.35 18.54
CA LEU A 74 9.34 -10.36 17.72
C LEU A 74 8.29 -9.70 16.81
N TYR A 75 8.13 -10.23 15.61
CA TYR A 75 6.98 -9.95 14.74
C TYR A 75 6.46 -11.24 14.14
N GLU A 76 5.16 -11.42 14.07
CA GLU A 76 4.55 -12.55 13.40
C GLU A 76 4.00 -12.17 12.03
N LEU A 77 4.18 -13.09 11.05
CA LEU A 77 3.70 -12.99 9.69
C LEU A 77 2.98 -14.28 9.30
N THR A 78 1.75 -14.15 8.86
CA THR A 78 0.96 -15.26 8.35
C THR A 78 0.99 -15.31 6.83
N LEU A 79 1.30 -16.47 6.23
CA LEU A 79 1.37 -16.70 4.79
C LEU A 79 0.65 -17.98 4.37
N PRO A 80 0.05 -18.01 3.15
CA PRO A 80 -0.47 -19.24 2.58
C PRO A 80 0.67 -20.21 2.22
N TYR A 81 0.42 -21.50 2.34
CA TYR A 81 1.36 -22.57 1.94
C TYR A 81 0.65 -23.61 1.05
N PRO A 82 1.23 -24.06 -0.09
CA PRO A 82 2.58 -23.77 -0.63
C PRO A 82 2.80 -22.29 -0.98
N ILE A 83 4.05 -21.85 -0.91
CA ILE A 83 4.45 -20.47 -1.13
C ILE A 83 4.39 -20.14 -2.63
N ASP A 84 3.51 -19.24 -3.03
CA ASP A 84 3.48 -18.65 -4.36
C ASP A 84 4.43 -17.44 -4.48
N GLU A 85 4.55 -16.87 -5.68
CA GLU A 85 5.44 -15.71 -5.91
C GLU A 85 5.02 -14.48 -5.07
N ARG A 86 3.73 -14.32 -4.79
CA ARG A 86 3.20 -13.21 -3.99
C ARG A 86 3.57 -13.38 -2.53
N ALA A 87 3.31 -14.57 -1.97
CA ALA A 87 3.68 -14.90 -0.60
C ALA A 87 5.20 -14.79 -0.39
N ALA A 88 6.00 -15.24 -1.36
CA ALA A 88 7.45 -15.09 -1.34
C ALA A 88 7.91 -13.63 -1.33
N ALA A 89 7.28 -12.77 -2.14
CA ALA A 89 7.58 -11.34 -2.16
C ALA A 89 7.18 -10.64 -0.85
N GLN A 90 6.03 -11.01 -0.28
CA GLN A 90 5.58 -10.51 1.01
C GLN A 90 6.55 -10.92 2.11
N TRP A 91 6.94 -12.19 2.16
CA TRP A 91 7.89 -12.72 3.14
C TRP A 91 9.22 -11.97 3.13
N ARG A 92 9.87 -11.84 1.96
CA ARG A 92 11.11 -11.06 1.82
C ARG A 92 10.99 -9.63 2.32
N THR A 93 9.88 -8.99 1.98
CA THR A 93 9.60 -7.62 2.37
C THR A 93 9.45 -7.48 3.88
N SER A 94 8.68 -8.37 4.49
CA SER A 94 8.42 -8.39 5.92
C SER A 94 9.68 -8.73 6.71
N ALA A 95 10.43 -9.76 6.29
CA ALA A 95 11.69 -10.13 6.91
C ALA A 95 12.73 -9.00 6.87
N ARG A 96 12.83 -8.29 5.76
CA ARG A 96 13.69 -7.09 5.66
C ARG A 96 13.26 -6.00 6.63
N ALA A 97 11.95 -5.75 6.76
CA ALA A 97 11.44 -4.73 7.68
C ALA A 97 11.75 -5.10 9.15
N VAL A 98 11.59 -6.36 9.51
CA VAL A 98 11.94 -6.90 10.83
C VAL A 98 13.45 -6.79 11.09
N ALA A 99 14.28 -7.18 10.12
CA ALA A 99 15.74 -7.08 10.23
C ALA A 99 16.25 -5.64 10.43
N THR A 100 15.56 -4.63 9.91
CA THR A 100 15.95 -3.21 10.15
C THR A 100 15.73 -2.77 11.57
N GLN A 101 14.94 -3.47 12.35
CA GLN A 101 14.75 -3.25 13.78
C GLN A 101 15.63 -4.18 14.63
N GLY A 102 16.20 -5.22 14.02
CA GLY A 102 16.96 -6.25 14.73
C GLY A 102 16.05 -7.15 15.55
N ALA A 103 14.86 -7.47 15.05
CA ALA A 103 13.88 -8.34 15.67
C ALA A 103 13.85 -9.73 15.00
N VAL A 104 13.15 -10.67 15.62
CA VAL A 104 12.90 -12.03 15.15
C VAL A 104 11.59 -12.07 14.38
N LEU A 105 11.52 -12.91 13.34
CA LEU A 105 10.32 -13.16 12.55
C LEU A 105 9.71 -14.52 12.91
N ALA A 106 8.54 -14.55 13.54
CA ALA A 106 7.69 -15.71 13.60
C ALA A 106 6.88 -15.81 12.30
N LEU A 107 6.83 -16.98 11.69
CA LEU A 107 6.19 -17.21 10.40
C LEU A 107 5.14 -18.30 10.53
N SER A 108 3.88 -17.97 10.38
CA SER A 108 2.77 -18.92 10.34
C SER A 108 2.45 -19.33 8.90
N LEU A 109 2.68 -20.58 8.54
CA LEU A 109 2.39 -21.14 7.22
C LEU A 109 1.06 -21.90 7.23
N LEU A 110 0.06 -21.36 6.53
CA LEU A 110 -1.29 -21.92 6.50
C LEU A 110 -1.55 -22.73 5.23
N PRO A 111 -1.74 -24.06 5.32
CA PRO A 111 -2.02 -24.90 4.16
C PRO A 111 -3.26 -24.46 3.37
N THR A 112 -3.12 -24.26 2.08
CA THR A 112 -4.22 -23.95 1.15
C THR A 112 -4.67 -25.15 0.32
N THR A 113 -3.95 -26.26 0.47
CA THR A 113 -4.27 -27.58 -0.10
C THR A 113 -4.38 -28.62 1.01
N SER A 114 -4.87 -29.82 0.68
CA SER A 114 -4.84 -30.94 1.62
C SER A 114 -3.41 -31.27 2.05
N LEU A 115 -3.22 -31.64 3.32
CA LEU A 115 -1.88 -32.01 3.84
C LEU A 115 -1.25 -33.15 3.04
N ASP A 116 -2.05 -34.12 2.57
CA ASP A 116 -1.60 -35.23 1.74
C ASP A 116 -1.11 -34.85 0.34
N GLU A 117 -1.45 -33.63 -0.13
CA GLU A 117 -1.05 -33.11 -1.43
C GLU A 117 0.26 -32.30 -1.35
N LEU A 118 0.73 -31.98 -0.15
CA LEU A 118 1.99 -31.28 0.07
C LEU A 118 3.18 -32.16 -0.31
N THR A 119 4.15 -31.58 -0.97
CA THR A 119 5.28 -32.31 -1.54
C THR A 119 6.63 -31.84 -1.01
N ALA A 120 7.65 -32.69 -1.14
CA ALA A 120 9.04 -32.29 -0.85
C ALA A 120 9.53 -31.11 -1.73
N ALA A 121 8.91 -30.85 -2.89
CA ALA A 121 9.23 -29.72 -3.71
C ALA A 121 8.69 -28.39 -3.11
N ASP A 122 7.52 -28.46 -2.47
CA ASP A 122 6.94 -27.31 -1.78
C ASP A 122 7.77 -26.94 -0.54
N ALA A 123 8.20 -27.96 0.23
CA ALA A 123 9.10 -27.76 1.37
C ALA A 123 10.44 -27.16 0.93
N ALA A 124 11.06 -27.70 -0.13
CA ALA A 124 12.32 -27.17 -0.65
C ALA A 124 12.20 -25.73 -1.21
N ALA A 125 11.04 -25.38 -1.75
CA ALA A 125 10.80 -23.99 -2.20
C ALA A 125 10.70 -23.01 -1.03
N ALA A 126 10.08 -23.40 0.07
CA ALA A 126 10.03 -22.60 1.29
C ALA A 126 11.40 -22.51 1.96
N GLU A 127 12.14 -23.62 2.05
CA GLU A 127 13.49 -23.65 2.61
C GLU A 127 14.45 -22.74 1.83
N ALA A 128 14.40 -22.74 0.51
CA ALA A 128 15.20 -21.84 -0.30
C ALA A 128 14.92 -20.35 -0.02
N LEU A 129 13.71 -20.01 0.44
CA LEU A 129 13.36 -18.66 0.87
C LEU A 129 13.87 -18.37 2.29
N LEU A 130 13.81 -19.32 3.18
CA LEU A 130 14.40 -19.22 4.51
C LEU A 130 15.89 -18.95 4.41
N ASP A 131 16.61 -19.74 3.59
CA ASP A 131 18.04 -19.56 3.29
C ASP A 131 18.32 -18.17 2.71
N GLU A 132 17.57 -17.77 1.67
CA GLU A 132 17.74 -16.48 1.02
C GLU A 132 17.59 -15.31 2.00
N ILE A 133 16.57 -15.38 2.86
CA ILE A 133 16.28 -14.33 3.85
C ILE A 133 17.35 -14.30 4.94
N HIS A 134 17.77 -15.47 5.41
CA HIS A 134 18.86 -15.59 6.39
C HIS A 134 20.18 -15.03 5.83
N GLU A 135 20.57 -15.44 4.61
CA GLU A 135 21.78 -14.92 3.95
C GLU A 135 21.74 -13.40 3.71
N GLN A 136 20.58 -12.87 3.32
CA GLN A 136 20.46 -11.44 2.99
C GLN A 136 20.37 -10.53 4.20
N TYR A 137 19.66 -10.96 5.23
CA TYR A 137 19.26 -10.09 6.34
C TYR A 137 19.73 -10.59 7.72
N GLY A 138 20.19 -11.84 7.84
CA GLY A 138 20.49 -12.44 9.12
C GLY A 138 19.29 -12.56 10.05
N THR A 139 18.06 -12.51 9.48
CA THR A 139 16.83 -12.58 10.26
C THR A 139 16.65 -13.97 10.82
N GLN A 140 16.55 -14.11 12.14
CA GLN A 140 16.15 -15.36 12.79
C GLN A 140 14.68 -15.63 12.51
N GLN A 141 14.33 -16.84 12.11
CA GLN A 141 12.97 -17.20 11.73
C GLN A 141 12.45 -18.37 12.57
N LEU A 142 11.27 -18.21 13.19
CA LEU A 142 10.52 -19.24 13.88
C LEU A 142 9.37 -19.67 12.97
N VAL A 143 9.31 -20.95 12.55
CA VAL A 143 8.34 -21.40 11.55
C VAL A 143 7.23 -22.23 12.22
N ARG A 144 6.05 -21.67 12.29
CA ARG A 144 4.81 -22.33 12.73
C ARG A 144 4.12 -22.96 11.52
N PHE A 145 4.41 -24.22 11.26
CA PHE A 145 3.80 -24.93 10.13
C PHE A 145 2.43 -25.48 10.52
N ALA A 146 1.40 -25.10 9.76
CA ALA A 146 0.02 -25.56 9.96
C ALA A 146 -0.44 -25.50 11.44
N PRO A 147 -0.40 -24.30 12.08
CA PRO A 147 -0.75 -24.14 13.48
C PRO A 147 -2.22 -24.50 13.75
N GLU A 148 -2.57 -24.69 15.04
CA GLU A 148 -3.93 -24.99 15.52
C GLU A 148 -4.52 -26.32 14.99
N MET A 149 -3.68 -27.24 14.60
CA MET A 149 -4.05 -28.52 13.97
C MET A 149 -5.05 -29.39 14.75
N ASN A 150 -5.21 -29.12 16.03
CA ASN A 150 -6.23 -29.79 16.89
C ASN A 150 -7.63 -29.17 16.77
N GLY A 151 -7.76 -27.97 16.11
CA GLY A 151 -9.02 -27.28 15.90
C GLY A 151 -9.90 -27.84 14.79
N THR A 152 -11.19 -27.47 14.79
CA THR A 152 -12.17 -27.87 13.75
C THR A 152 -12.43 -26.78 12.73
N TRP A 153 -12.00 -25.54 12.98
CA TRP A 153 -12.24 -24.35 12.17
C TRP A 153 -11.31 -24.17 10.97
N ILE A 154 -10.32 -25.05 10.82
CA ILE A 154 -9.31 -25.00 9.75
C ILE A 154 -9.33 -26.24 8.88
N SER A 155 -8.86 -26.11 7.63
CA SER A 155 -8.92 -27.21 6.66
C SER A 155 -7.99 -28.37 6.97
N TRP A 156 -6.92 -28.17 7.71
CA TRP A 156 -5.95 -29.19 8.13
C TRP A 156 -6.18 -29.70 9.55
N GLY A 157 -7.23 -29.25 10.22
CA GLY A 157 -7.54 -29.62 11.59
C GLY A 157 -7.99 -31.06 11.76
N GLN A 158 -7.71 -31.64 12.93
CA GLN A 158 -8.09 -32.98 13.36
C GLN A 158 -7.73 -34.10 12.37
N GLN A 159 -6.54 -33.99 11.77
CA GLN A 159 -5.95 -34.96 10.86
C GLN A 159 -4.53 -35.37 11.35
N PRO A 160 -4.39 -36.00 12.51
CA PRO A 160 -3.10 -36.24 13.15
C PRO A 160 -2.11 -36.99 12.27
N THR A 161 -2.56 -38.01 11.53
CA THR A 161 -1.67 -38.82 10.65
C THR A 161 -1.08 -37.92 9.55
N ALA A 162 -1.93 -37.20 8.79
CA ALA A 162 -1.47 -36.33 7.71
C ALA A 162 -0.66 -35.15 8.23
N TYR A 163 -1.01 -34.63 9.41
CA TYR A 163 -0.31 -33.52 10.02
C TYR A 163 1.12 -33.87 10.42
N VAL A 164 1.28 -34.97 11.14
CA VAL A 164 2.62 -35.48 11.59
C VAL A 164 3.51 -35.77 10.39
N ASP A 165 2.98 -36.43 9.36
CA ASP A 165 3.73 -36.73 8.13
C ASP A 165 4.15 -35.45 7.40
N ALA A 166 3.25 -34.46 7.26
CA ALA A 166 3.55 -33.20 6.57
C ALA A 166 4.51 -32.29 7.37
N PHE A 167 4.34 -32.25 8.72
CA PHE A 167 5.24 -31.50 9.58
C PHE A 167 6.65 -32.07 9.54
N GLY A 168 6.80 -33.41 9.68
CA GLY A 168 8.10 -34.09 9.62
C GLY A 168 8.78 -33.88 8.27
N LEU A 169 8.06 -34.00 7.16
CA LEU A 169 8.60 -33.69 5.81
C LEU A 169 9.15 -32.27 5.72
N PHE A 170 8.42 -31.30 6.26
CA PHE A 170 8.83 -29.89 6.25
C PHE A 170 10.03 -29.66 7.19
N ALA A 171 9.96 -30.18 8.41
CA ALA A 171 11.03 -30.09 9.41
C ALA A 171 12.34 -30.71 8.93
N ASP A 172 12.31 -31.93 8.39
CA ASP A 172 13.47 -32.57 7.77
C ASP A 172 14.14 -31.70 6.70
N THR A 173 13.33 -30.99 5.94
CA THR A 173 13.81 -30.09 4.86
C THR A 173 14.46 -28.83 5.45
N VAL A 174 13.82 -28.19 6.42
CA VAL A 174 14.31 -26.99 7.10
C VAL A 174 15.62 -27.30 7.86
N HIS A 175 15.66 -28.38 8.63
CA HIS A 175 16.86 -28.81 9.37
C HIS A 175 18.00 -29.25 8.45
N GLY A 176 17.70 -29.59 7.21
CA GLY A 176 18.68 -29.94 6.17
C GLY A 176 19.27 -28.72 5.44
N GLY A 177 18.69 -27.52 5.61
CA GLY A 177 19.11 -26.27 4.99
C GLY A 177 20.16 -25.50 5.80
N ASP A 178 20.51 -24.31 5.32
CA ASP A 178 21.51 -23.43 5.94
C ASP A 178 20.84 -22.19 6.63
N SER A 179 19.50 -22.16 6.70
CA SER A 179 18.72 -20.99 7.16
C SER A 179 18.78 -20.74 8.67
N GLU A 180 19.17 -21.75 9.45
CA GLU A 180 19.07 -21.73 10.92
C GLU A 180 17.65 -21.41 11.44
N ALA A 181 16.63 -21.66 10.63
CA ALA A 181 15.24 -21.49 11.01
C ALA A 181 14.81 -22.59 12.02
N LEU A 182 13.92 -22.23 12.93
CA LEU A 182 13.49 -23.12 14.02
C LEU A 182 12.02 -23.49 13.84
N MET A 183 11.73 -24.80 13.94
CA MET A 183 10.39 -25.36 13.78
C MET A 183 9.57 -25.25 15.06
N VAL A 184 8.38 -24.65 14.95
CA VAL A 184 7.46 -24.44 16.08
C VAL A 184 6.21 -25.29 15.91
N TRP A 185 6.00 -26.26 16.80
CA TRP A 185 4.76 -27.00 16.89
C TRP A 185 3.75 -26.26 17.77
N ALA A 186 2.63 -25.79 17.21
CA ALA A 186 1.74 -24.83 17.86
C ALA A 186 0.25 -25.21 17.77
N PRO A 187 -0.27 -26.04 18.68
CA PRO A 187 -1.70 -26.30 18.79
C PRO A 187 -2.45 -25.12 19.39
N SER A 188 -3.78 -25.11 19.20
CA SER A 188 -4.69 -24.24 19.95
C SER A 188 -4.96 -24.83 21.33
N TYR A 189 -5.22 -23.92 22.31
CA TYR A 189 -5.59 -24.28 23.68
C TYR A 189 -6.80 -25.25 23.69
N GLY A 190 -6.69 -26.33 24.45
CA GLY A 190 -7.59 -27.47 24.37
C GLY A 190 -8.98 -27.30 25.00
N SER A 191 -9.30 -26.11 25.57
CA SER A 191 -10.63 -25.92 26.15
C SER A 191 -11.72 -26.04 25.10
N GLY A 192 -12.69 -26.87 25.37
CA GLY A 192 -13.77 -27.17 24.43
C GLY A 192 -13.47 -28.32 23.45
N TYR A 193 -12.29 -28.92 23.52
CA TYR A 193 -11.99 -30.09 22.68
C TYR A 193 -13.06 -31.18 22.88
N PRO A 194 -13.54 -31.85 21.87
CA PRO A 194 -13.16 -31.76 20.44
C PRO A 194 -13.75 -30.57 19.63
N PHE A 195 -14.07 -29.48 20.26
CA PHE A 195 -14.51 -28.20 19.69
C PHE A 195 -15.87 -28.21 18.99
N GLY A 196 -16.66 -29.25 19.14
CA GLY A 196 -18.02 -29.29 18.61
C GLY A 196 -18.15 -29.33 17.10
N LEU A 197 -19.37 -29.50 16.63
CA LEU A 197 -19.72 -29.65 15.22
C LEU A 197 -19.86 -28.32 14.44
N ALA A 198 -19.46 -27.18 15.00
CA ALA A 198 -19.72 -25.86 14.37
C ALA A 198 -19.20 -25.81 12.93
N GLU A 199 -18.16 -26.56 12.59
CA GLU A 199 -17.61 -26.64 11.25
C GLU A 199 -17.56 -28.06 10.62
N GLY A 200 -18.26 -29.01 11.19
CA GLY A 200 -18.71 -30.22 10.51
C GLY A 200 -17.66 -31.28 10.17
N ARG A 201 -16.54 -31.37 10.87
CA ARG A 201 -15.44 -32.27 10.47
C ARG A 201 -15.38 -33.61 11.17
N LEU A 202 -15.95 -33.75 12.38
CA LEU A 202 -15.97 -35.05 13.08
C LEU A 202 -16.58 -36.17 12.24
N ASP A 203 -17.54 -35.88 11.39
CA ASP A 203 -18.17 -36.86 10.49
C ASP A 203 -17.24 -37.34 9.33
N SER A 204 -16.09 -36.73 9.11
CA SER A 204 -15.16 -37.00 8.00
C SER A 204 -13.78 -37.47 8.44
N ILE A 205 -13.55 -37.65 9.73
CA ILE A 205 -12.29 -38.16 10.26
C ILE A 205 -12.07 -39.63 9.79
N SER A 206 -10.85 -39.93 9.35
CA SER A 206 -10.49 -41.30 8.95
C SER A 206 -10.57 -42.27 10.14
N ALA A 207 -10.85 -43.53 9.89
CA ALA A 207 -10.87 -44.52 10.96
C ALA A 207 -9.51 -44.66 11.67
N THR A 208 -8.41 -44.36 11.00
CA THR A 208 -7.06 -44.30 11.57
C THR A 208 -6.92 -43.10 12.52
N ASP A 209 -7.31 -41.94 12.10
CA ASP A 209 -7.24 -40.76 12.91
C ASP A 209 -8.20 -40.81 14.11
N GLN A 210 -9.40 -41.36 13.91
CA GLN A 210 -10.34 -41.62 15.01
C GLN A 210 -9.73 -42.48 16.10
N ALA A 211 -9.01 -43.54 15.72
CA ALA A 211 -8.35 -44.41 16.69
C ALA A 211 -7.13 -43.75 17.37
N LEU A 212 -6.53 -42.73 16.76
CA LEU A 212 -5.46 -41.96 17.38
C LEU A 212 -6.00 -40.87 18.32
N LEU A 213 -7.14 -40.31 17.99
CA LEU A 213 -7.78 -39.20 18.74
C LEU A 213 -8.59 -39.78 19.95
N ASP A 214 -9.09 -40.99 19.89
CA ASP A 214 -9.71 -41.72 21.00
C ASP A 214 -8.58 -42.21 21.94
N THR A 215 -8.06 -41.31 22.74
CA THR A 215 -6.86 -41.58 23.57
C THR A 215 -7.17 -42.32 24.86
N ASP A 216 -8.40 -42.28 25.34
CA ASP A 216 -8.87 -43.02 26.49
C ASP A 216 -9.42 -44.42 26.10
N GLY A 217 -9.64 -44.66 24.78
CA GLY A 217 -10.04 -45.97 24.22
C GLY A 217 -11.50 -46.32 24.46
N ASP A 218 -12.37 -45.39 24.70
CA ASP A 218 -13.79 -45.59 24.94
C ASP A 218 -14.62 -45.72 23.62
N GLY A 219 -14.05 -45.37 22.47
CA GLY A 219 -14.61 -45.46 21.14
C GLY A 219 -15.31 -44.19 20.66
N GLU A 220 -15.30 -43.12 21.46
CA GLU A 220 -15.83 -41.81 21.13
C GLU A 220 -14.73 -40.73 21.36
N ILE A 221 -14.68 -39.67 20.56
CA ILE A 221 -13.77 -38.54 20.79
C ILE A 221 -14.53 -37.52 21.66
N THR A 222 -14.07 -37.37 22.89
CA THR A 222 -14.72 -36.56 23.91
C THR A 222 -13.75 -35.60 24.60
N GLU A 223 -14.25 -34.82 25.55
CA GLU A 223 -13.44 -33.96 26.42
C GLU A 223 -12.42 -34.73 27.30
N SER A 224 -12.54 -36.05 27.39
CA SER A 224 -11.62 -36.90 28.13
C SER A 224 -10.34 -37.25 27.35
N ASP A 225 -10.38 -37.04 26.05
CA ASP A 225 -9.24 -37.31 25.16
C ASP A 225 -8.18 -36.20 25.18
N ASP A 226 -6.98 -36.57 24.75
CA ASP A 226 -5.83 -35.67 24.69
C ASP A 226 -5.89 -34.78 23.44
N PRO A 227 -6.09 -33.45 23.57
CA PRO A 227 -6.16 -32.55 22.42
C PRO A 227 -4.81 -32.27 21.78
N TYR A 228 -3.70 -32.74 22.32
CA TYR A 228 -2.35 -32.34 21.91
C TYR A 228 -1.49 -33.56 21.47
N GLY A 229 -1.40 -34.59 22.29
CA GLY A 229 -0.48 -35.71 22.08
C GLY A 229 -0.55 -36.38 20.71
N PRO A 230 -1.74 -36.65 20.14
CA PRO A 230 -1.87 -37.23 18.81
C PRO A 230 -1.21 -36.46 17.68
N TYR A 231 -0.98 -35.16 17.87
CA TYR A 231 -0.43 -34.23 16.85
C TYR A 231 1.05 -33.91 17.08
N TYR A 232 1.68 -34.41 18.15
CA TYR A 232 3.08 -34.11 18.42
C TYR A 232 4.00 -34.90 17.48
N PRO A 233 4.78 -34.26 16.58
CA PRO A 233 5.55 -34.98 15.57
C PRO A 233 6.80 -35.65 16.12
N GLY A 234 7.29 -35.20 17.27
CA GLY A 234 8.46 -35.78 17.92
C GLY A 234 9.59 -34.76 18.13
N ASP A 235 10.55 -35.15 19.00
CA ASP A 235 11.61 -34.25 19.42
C ASP A 235 12.63 -33.91 18.30
N ASP A 236 12.74 -34.79 17.32
CA ASP A 236 13.66 -34.61 16.20
C ASP A 236 13.16 -33.51 15.22
N ASP A 237 11.86 -33.28 15.21
CA ASP A 237 11.19 -32.34 14.28
C ASP A 237 10.82 -31.01 14.92
N VAL A 238 10.82 -30.92 16.27
CA VAL A 238 10.32 -29.75 17.01
C VAL A 238 11.45 -29.04 17.76
N ASP A 239 11.73 -27.79 17.42
CA ASP A 239 12.69 -26.92 18.12
C ASP A 239 12.03 -26.11 19.24
N TRP A 240 10.84 -25.61 18.98
CA TRP A 240 10.01 -24.85 19.91
C TRP A 240 8.62 -25.46 20.01
N VAL A 241 8.02 -25.37 21.18
CA VAL A 241 6.58 -25.60 21.33
C VAL A 241 5.84 -24.27 21.31
N GLY A 242 4.62 -24.26 20.79
CA GLY A 242 3.76 -23.09 20.76
C GLY A 242 2.39 -23.40 21.35
N LEU A 243 1.67 -22.40 21.79
CA LEU A 243 0.28 -22.51 22.19
C LEU A 243 -0.49 -21.25 21.79
N THR A 244 -1.56 -21.42 21.04
CA THR A 244 -2.51 -20.33 20.78
C THR A 244 -3.54 -20.27 21.88
N MET A 245 -3.62 -19.16 22.60
CA MET A 245 -4.50 -18.99 23.75
C MET A 245 -5.08 -17.58 23.82
N PHE A 246 -6.20 -17.36 23.15
CA PHE A 246 -6.89 -16.08 23.08
C PHE A 246 -7.94 -15.92 24.17
N TYR A 247 -8.19 -14.68 24.61
CA TYR A 247 -9.31 -14.30 25.45
C TYR A 247 -10.43 -13.72 24.59
N PHE A 248 -11.54 -14.42 24.48
CA PHE A 248 -12.68 -14.05 23.65
C PHE A 248 -13.68 -13.11 24.36
N GLY A 249 -13.26 -12.37 25.37
CA GLY A 249 -14.11 -11.37 26.06
C GLY A 249 -15.14 -11.93 27.01
N LYS A 250 -15.10 -13.25 27.27
CA LYS A 250 -15.95 -13.96 28.24
C LYS A 250 -15.14 -15.04 28.95
N GLY A 251 -15.45 -15.29 30.20
CA GLY A 251 -14.79 -16.35 30.98
C GLY A 251 -15.08 -17.74 30.46
N GLU A 252 -14.16 -18.64 30.69
CA GLU A 252 -14.12 -20.02 30.21
C GLU A 252 -15.34 -20.88 30.55
N ALA A 253 -15.94 -20.64 31.68
CA ALA A 253 -17.17 -21.33 32.09
C ALA A 253 -18.35 -21.14 31.10
N THR A 254 -18.28 -20.13 30.24
CA THR A 254 -19.29 -19.89 29.21
C THR A 254 -18.83 -20.48 27.85
N ALA A 255 -17.55 -20.64 27.62
CA ALA A 255 -16.98 -21.25 26.42
C ALA A 255 -17.07 -22.78 26.45
N SER A 256 -16.83 -23.40 27.61
CA SER A 256 -16.87 -24.86 27.81
C SER A 256 -18.26 -25.51 27.64
N ALA A 257 -19.32 -24.74 27.52
CA ALA A 257 -20.66 -25.28 27.35
C ALA A 257 -20.96 -25.83 25.93
N GLY A 258 -19.98 -25.86 25.04
CA GLY A 258 -20.14 -26.40 23.67
C GLY A 258 -21.18 -25.68 22.82
N VAL A 259 -21.62 -24.51 23.23
CA VAL A 259 -22.62 -23.70 22.54
C VAL A 259 -21.92 -22.41 22.10
N ASP A 260 -21.90 -22.15 20.83
CA ASP A 260 -21.55 -20.84 20.25
C ASP A 260 -22.56 -19.78 20.71
N VAL A 261 -22.41 -19.32 21.93
CA VAL A 261 -23.18 -18.20 22.43
C VAL A 261 -22.41 -16.93 22.12
N PRO A 262 -22.88 -16.10 21.17
CA PRO A 262 -22.21 -14.86 20.87
C PRO A 262 -22.00 -14.00 22.12
N LEU A 263 -20.88 -13.27 22.12
CA LEU A 263 -20.57 -12.32 23.17
C LEU A 263 -21.69 -11.29 23.28
N THR A 264 -22.23 -11.10 24.52
CA THR A 264 -23.32 -10.17 24.79
C THR A 264 -22.87 -8.92 25.56
N THR A 265 -21.69 -8.97 26.15
CA THR A 265 -21.10 -7.90 26.95
C THR A 265 -19.58 -8.12 27.00
N ASN A 266 -18.81 -7.05 27.05
CA ASN A 266 -17.38 -7.15 27.29
C ASN A 266 -17.12 -7.43 28.77
N GLU A 267 -16.34 -8.47 29.06
CA GLU A 267 -15.99 -8.88 30.43
C GLU A 267 -14.47 -8.81 30.61
N ILE A 268 -14.05 -8.52 31.84
CA ILE A 268 -12.64 -8.61 32.21
C ILE A 268 -12.34 -10.05 32.58
N ALA A 269 -11.22 -10.61 32.10
CA ALA A 269 -10.76 -11.93 32.50
C ALA A 269 -10.62 -12.02 34.03
N VAL A 270 -11.06 -13.12 34.62
CA VAL A 270 -10.87 -13.38 36.04
C VAL A 270 -9.38 -13.34 36.39
N GLY A 271 -8.98 -12.75 37.52
CA GLY A 271 -7.56 -12.43 37.79
C GLY A 271 -6.59 -13.61 37.89
N THR A 272 -7.07 -14.84 37.71
CA THR A 272 -6.29 -16.09 37.69
C THR A 272 -6.57 -16.94 36.47
N GLU A 273 -7.18 -16.38 35.42
CA GLU A 273 -7.67 -17.19 34.30
C GLU A 273 -6.54 -17.76 33.44
N VAL A 274 -5.50 -16.97 33.16
CA VAL A 274 -4.31 -17.46 32.43
C VAL A 274 -3.57 -18.52 33.25
N GLU A 275 -3.43 -18.33 34.56
CA GLU A 275 -2.83 -19.31 35.47
C GLU A 275 -3.62 -20.63 35.44
N GLN A 276 -4.93 -20.55 35.57
CA GLN A 276 -5.82 -21.72 35.50
C GLN A 276 -5.69 -22.46 34.18
N ARG A 277 -5.61 -21.74 33.04
CA ARG A 277 -5.43 -22.36 31.72
C ARG A 277 -4.11 -23.11 31.57
N PHE A 278 -3.06 -22.68 32.26
CA PHE A 278 -1.80 -23.41 32.30
C PHE A 278 -1.80 -24.59 33.30
N ASP A 279 -2.51 -24.46 34.43
CA ASP A 279 -2.58 -25.48 35.45
C ASP A 279 -3.62 -26.56 35.14
N GLU A 280 -4.63 -26.23 34.32
CA GLU A 280 -5.61 -27.19 33.83
C GLU A 280 -5.00 -28.03 32.71
N SER A 281 -5.01 -29.31 32.90
CA SER A 281 -4.66 -30.27 31.86
C SER A 281 -5.62 -30.10 30.70
N TRP A 282 -5.12 -29.79 29.50
CA TRP A 282 -5.89 -29.75 28.26
C TRP A 282 -7.02 -28.71 28.23
N GLY A 283 -7.03 -27.75 29.14
CA GLY A 283 -8.04 -26.74 29.18
C GLY A 283 -9.38 -27.17 29.75
N TYR A 284 -9.41 -28.24 30.48
CA TYR A 284 -10.57 -28.67 31.24
C TYR A 284 -10.32 -28.53 32.73
N VAL A 285 -11.39 -28.27 33.50
CA VAL A 285 -11.40 -28.33 34.96
C VAL A 285 -11.34 -29.82 35.42
N VAL A 286 -10.54 -30.62 34.80
CA VAL A 286 -10.26 -31.99 35.16
C VAL A 286 -8.86 -32.02 35.77
N PRO A 287 -8.71 -32.29 37.06
CA PRO A 287 -7.40 -32.37 37.70
C PRO A 287 -6.56 -33.40 37.00
N ARG A 288 -5.55 -32.96 36.28
CA ARG A 288 -4.48 -33.81 35.76
C ARG A 288 -3.17 -33.26 36.29
N ASP A 289 -2.19 -34.16 36.47
CA ASP A 289 -0.89 -33.82 37.06
C ASP A 289 0.10 -33.25 35.98
N ASP A 290 -0.33 -32.97 34.75
CA ASP A 290 0.48 -32.55 33.61
C ASP A 290 -0.16 -31.43 32.79
N SER A 291 0.21 -30.21 33.04
CA SER A 291 -0.20 -29.06 32.19
C SER A 291 0.48 -29.12 30.81
N PHE A 292 -0.03 -28.35 29.84
CA PHE A 292 0.62 -28.23 28.52
C PHE A 292 2.08 -27.78 28.65
N TYR A 293 2.35 -26.79 29.49
CA TYR A 293 3.68 -26.27 29.72
C TYR A 293 4.62 -27.33 30.33
N ASP A 294 4.17 -28.03 31.37
CA ASP A 294 5.00 -29.07 32.03
C ASP A 294 5.25 -30.26 31.12
N ARG A 295 4.24 -30.63 30.34
CA ARG A 295 4.33 -31.76 29.44
C ARG A 295 5.21 -31.47 28.23
N PHE A 296 4.99 -30.38 27.52
CA PHE A 296 5.67 -30.16 26.23
C PHE A 296 6.87 -29.21 26.35
N ALA A 297 6.80 -28.12 27.08
CA ALA A 297 7.95 -27.25 27.24
C ALA A 297 8.98 -27.82 28.18
N VAL A 298 8.58 -28.18 29.41
CA VAL A 298 9.51 -28.71 30.42
C VAL A 298 9.87 -30.19 30.11
N GLY A 299 8.90 -31.02 29.75
CA GLY A 299 9.09 -32.43 29.49
C GLY A 299 10.01 -32.75 28.31
N HIS A 300 10.04 -31.88 27.30
CA HIS A 300 10.88 -32.00 26.10
C HIS A 300 12.04 -31.00 26.06
N ASP A 301 12.20 -30.17 27.13
CA ASP A 301 13.24 -29.14 27.22
C ASP A 301 13.23 -28.19 26.01
N ARG A 302 12.03 -27.67 25.68
CA ARG A 302 11.81 -26.79 24.54
C ARG A 302 11.34 -25.38 24.97
N PRO A 303 11.88 -24.30 24.40
CA PRO A 303 11.32 -22.98 24.58
C PRO A 303 9.89 -22.90 24.00
N MET A 304 9.08 -22.01 24.55
CA MET A 304 7.67 -21.90 24.21
C MET A 304 7.35 -20.52 23.64
N LEU A 305 6.62 -20.51 22.50
CA LEU A 305 5.96 -19.34 21.94
C LEU A 305 4.49 -19.34 22.35
N LEU A 306 4.04 -18.28 23.01
CA LEU A 306 2.63 -18.05 23.34
C LEU A 306 2.03 -17.05 22.37
N ASP A 307 1.08 -17.49 21.55
CA ASP A 307 0.29 -16.62 20.71
C ASP A 307 -1.02 -16.28 21.44
N THR A 308 -1.30 -14.99 21.63
CA THR A 308 -2.38 -14.54 22.51
C THR A 308 -2.95 -13.17 22.09
N GLY A 309 -4.08 -12.83 22.70
CA GLY A 309 -4.75 -11.56 22.48
C GLY A 309 -6.02 -11.49 23.33
N ALA A 310 -6.65 -10.33 23.36
CA ALA A 310 -7.92 -10.14 24.05
C ALA A 310 -8.90 -9.36 23.17
N LEU A 311 -10.03 -10.02 22.86
CA LEU A 311 -11.09 -9.47 22.02
C LEU A 311 -11.86 -8.38 22.75
N TYR A 312 -12.11 -7.26 22.04
CA TYR A 312 -13.03 -6.21 22.48
C TYR A 312 -14.03 -5.89 21.38
N ALA A 313 -15.30 -5.85 21.74
CA ALA A 313 -16.38 -5.52 20.82
C ALA A 313 -16.97 -4.14 21.20
N ASP A 314 -16.65 -3.09 20.44
CA ASP A 314 -17.03 -1.69 20.75
C ASP A 314 -18.56 -1.48 20.87
N ARG A 315 -19.34 -2.27 20.13
CA ARG A 315 -20.81 -2.20 20.16
C ARG A 315 -21.45 -2.78 21.43
N LEU A 316 -20.70 -3.56 22.18
CA LEU A 316 -21.18 -4.20 23.39
C LEU A 316 -20.89 -3.32 24.60
N GLY A 317 -21.81 -3.27 25.54
CA GLY A 317 -21.56 -2.64 26.82
C GLY A 317 -20.68 -3.53 27.71
N GLY A 318 -20.44 -3.09 28.94
CA GLY A 318 -19.68 -3.84 29.94
C GLY A 318 -18.37 -3.16 30.31
N ALA A 319 -17.28 -3.93 30.37
CA ALA A 319 -15.94 -3.41 30.66
C ALA A 319 -15.43 -2.50 29.54
N THR A 320 -14.53 -1.60 29.87
CA THR A 320 -13.84 -0.77 28.88
C THR A 320 -12.77 -1.59 28.16
N GLU A 321 -12.41 -1.16 26.98
CA GLU A 321 -11.38 -1.82 26.16
C GLU A 321 -10.06 -2.01 26.93
N ILE A 322 -9.59 -0.94 27.56
CA ILE A 322 -8.35 -0.99 28.34
C ILE A 322 -8.49 -1.98 29.54
N ASP A 323 -9.65 -2.07 30.17
CA ASP A 323 -9.84 -2.99 31.28
C ASP A 323 -9.80 -4.45 30.82
N VAL A 324 -10.40 -4.76 29.65
CA VAL A 324 -10.37 -6.10 29.05
C VAL A 324 -8.96 -6.48 28.65
N LYS A 325 -8.33 -5.69 27.77
CA LYS A 325 -7.02 -5.99 27.22
C LYS A 325 -5.92 -6.00 28.29
N ARG A 326 -5.92 -5.01 29.18
CA ARG A 326 -4.96 -4.93 30.29
C ARG A 326 -5.18 -6.02 31.33
N GLY A 327 -6.42 -6.38 31.59
CA GLY A 327 -6.77 -7.48 32.48
C GLY A 327 -6.18 -8.80 32.02
N TRP A 328 -6.11 -9.01 30.69
CA TRP A 328 -5.54 -10.20 30.09
C TRP A 328 -4.01 -10.15 30.00
N TRP A 329 -3.41 -9.12 29.38
CA TRP A 329 -1.95 -9.11 29.21
C TRP A 329 -1.19 -9.12 30.52
N ARG A 330 -1.73 -8.56 31.60
CA ARG A 330 -1.09 -8.64 32.92
C ARG A 330 -1.04 -10.04 33.48
N GLN A 331 -2.05 -10.85 33.22
CA GLN A 331 -2.05 -12.25 33.60
C GLN A 331 -1.06 -13.05 32.74
N VAL A 332 -0.97 -12.74 31.44
CA VAL A 332 0.03 -13.33 30.53
C VAL A 332 1.46 -13.00 31.03
N LEU A 333 1.74 -11.74 31.36
CA LEU A 333 3.05 -11.36 31.90
C LEU A 333 3.35 -12.04 33.24
N ALA A 334 2.36 -12.19 34.11
CA ALA A 334 2.52 -12.94 35.36
C ALA A 334 2.85 -14.42 35.09
N ALA A 335 2.16 -15.05 34.14
CA ALA A 335 2.44 -16.43 33.75
C ALA A 335 3.83 -16.60 33.15
N VAL A 336 4.28 -15.63 32.33
CA VAL A 336 5.66 -15.56 31.81
C VAL A 336 6.69 -15.49 32.94
N ALA A 337 6.42 -14.69 33.98
CA ALA A 337 7.31 -14.58 35.13
C ALA A 337 7.51 -15.90 35.90
N ASP A 338 6.48 -16.73 35.95
CA ASP A 338 6.50 -17.99 36.68
C ASP A 338 6.93 -19.20 35.80
N ARG A 339 6.98 -19.04 34.45
CA ARG A 339 7.30 -20.11 33.50
C ARG A 339 8.45 -19.70 32.56
N PRO A 340 9.71 -19.95 32.98
CA PRO A 340 10.89 -19.44 32.30
C PRO A 340 11.11 -19.97 30.87
N LEU A 341 10.49 -21.04 30.47
CA LEU A 341 10.54 -21.52 29.08
C LEU A 341 9.56 -20.81 28.14
N ILE A 342 8.66 -19.93 28.64
CA ILE A 342 7.92 -19.04 27.75
C ILE A 342 8.90 -17.96 27.29
N ALA A 343 9.47 -18.21 26.11
CA ALA A 343 10.56 -17.44 25.54
C ALA A 343 10.09 -16.45 24.46
N GLY A 344 8.81 -16.53 24.05
CA GLY A 344 8.20 -15.62 23.11
C GLY A 344 6.72 -15.42 23.41
N VAL A 345 6.22 -14.19 23.21
CA VAL A 345 4.80 -13.83 23.28
C VAL A 345 4.44 -13.02 22.03
N SER A 346 3.52 -13.55 21.24
CA SER A 346 2.92 -12.89 20.09
C SER A 346 1.53 -12.37 20.47
N TRP A 347 1.27 -11.07 20.26
CA TRP A 347 -0.02 -10.45 20.55
C TRP A 347 -0.78 -10.18 19.26
N LEU A 348 -1.99 -10.68 19.13
CA LEU A 348 -2.86 -10.48 17.97
C LEU A 348 -3.23 -8.99 17.82
N GLU A 349 -2.78 -8.36 16.75
CA GLU A 349 -2.91 -6.91 16.51
C GLU A 349 -3.76 -6.66 15.26
N VAL A 350 -5.00 -7.15 15.25
CA VAL A 350 -5.93 -7.09 14.12
C VAL A 350 -7.30 -6.53 14.53
N GLU A 351 -8.05 -6.04 13.55
CA GLU A 351 -9.47 -5.68 13.67
C GLU A 351 -10.23 -6.42 12.57
N ARG A 352 -11.20 -7.25 12.93
CA ARG A 352 -11.90 -8.11 11.98
C ARG A 352 -13.26 -8.58 12.51
N ASP A 353 -14.08 -9.14 11.62
CA ASP A 353 -15.34 -9.81 12.00
C ASP A 353 -15.04 -11.14 12.70
N GLU A 354 -15.67 -11.39 13.86
CA GLU A 354 -15.51 -12.63 14.63
C GLU A 354 -16.84 -13.34 14.88
N ALA A 355 -16.82 -14.66 14.72
CA ALA A 355 -17.99 -15.50 14.98
C ALA A 355 -18.45 -15.42 16.45
N GLU A 356 -17.50 -15.31 17.37
CA GLU A 356 -17.71 -15.16 18.81
C GLU A 356 -18.45 -13.88 19.17
N ALA A 357 -18.37 -12.86 18.33
CA ALA A 357 -19.16 -11.63 18.44
C ALA A 357 -20.43 -11.65 17.58
N GLY A 358 -20.83 -12.83 17.08
CA GLY A 358 -22.00 -12.96 16.21
C GLY A 358 -21.77 -12.49 14.76
N GLY A 359 -20.54 -12.47 14.30
CA GLY A 359 -20.11 -11.98 12.97
C GLY A 359 -19.98 -10.48 12.93
N ASP A 360 -19.78 -9.85 14.04
CA ASP A 360 -19.58 -8.42 14.17
C ASP A 360 -18.09 -8.08 14.28
N GLU A 361 -17.71 -6.88 13.85
CA GLU A 361 -16.35 -6.38 13.91
C GLU A 361 -15.89 -6.20 15.36
N VAL A 362 -14.68 -6.69 15.66
CA VAL A 362 -14.04 -6.62 16.98
C VAL A 362 -12.60 -6.15 16.86
N ASP A 363 -12.08 -5.59 17.93
CA ASP A 363 -10.72 -5.05 18.00
C ASP A 363 -9.86 -5.87 18.97
N TRP A 364 -8.82 -6.52 18.42
CA TRP A 364 -7.79 -7.23 19.17
C TRP A 364 -6.57 -6.35 19.47
N ARG A 365 -6.43 -5.22 18.78
CA ARG A 365 -5.22 -4.39 18.79
C ARG A 365 -4.99 -3.75 20.16
N ALA A 366 -3.80 -3.87 20.67
CA ALA A 366 -3.39 -3.20 21.91
C ALA A 366 -2.70 -1.84 21.68
N THR A 367 -2.45 -1.47 20.41
CA THR A 367 -1.76 -0.22 20.07
C THR A 367 -2.58 0.77 19.23
N ALA A 368 -3.81 0.45 18.86
CA ALA A 368 -4.69 1.36 18.12
C ALA A 368 -5.03 2.63 18.92
N ASP A 369 -5.27 2.50 20.22
CA ASP A 369 -5.48 3.62 21.12
C ASP A 369 -4.18 3.97 21.87
N ARG A 370 -3.87 5.27 21.97
CA ARG A 370 -2.64 5.77 22.62
C ARG A 370 -2.56 5.48 24.11
N ASP A 371 -3.66 5.53 24.81
CA ASP A 371 -3.70 5.33 26.27
C ASP A 371 -3.52 3.83 26.56
N ILE A 372 -4.08 2.97 25.70
CA ILE A 372 -3.91 1.51 25.77
C ILE A 372 -2.45 1.14 25.44
N ALA A 373 -1.91 1.67 24.35
CA ALA A 373 -0.50 1.46 23.96
C ALA A 373 0.48 1.90 25.07
N ALA A 374 0.24 3.08 25.65
CA ALA A 374 1.07 3.57 26.75
C ALA A 374 0.96 2.70 28.01
N ALA A 375 -0.21 2.12 28.29
CA ALA A 375 -0.42 1.21 29.42
C ALA A 375 0.27 -0.14 29.16
N LEU A 376 0.17 -0.67 27.93
CA LEU A 376 0.90 -1.88 27.53
C LEU A 376 2.40 -1.69 27.68
N LEU A 377 2.99 -0.63 27.07
CA LEU A 377 4.39 -0.35 27.16
C LEU A 377 4.87 -0.19 28.61
N ALA A 378 4.07 0.46 29.47
CA ALA A 378 4.42 0.62 30.88
C ALA A 378 4.46 -0.72 31.63
N ASP A 379 3.52 -1.62 31.35
CA ASP A 379 3.46 -2.94 31.96
C ASP A 379 4.58 -3.86 31.40
N LEU A 380 4.88 -3.80 30.09
CA LEU A 380 6.02 -4.52 29.48
C LEU A 380 7.38 -4.08 30.06
N ARG A 381 7.59 -2.78 30.21
CA ARG A 381 8.84 -2.23 30.80
C ARG A 381 8.98 -2.47 32.31
N ALA A 382 7.92 -2.84 32.99
CA ALA A 382 7.94 -3.18 34.40
C ALA A 382 8.39 -4.64 34.64
N ASP A 383 8.42 -5.45 33.61
CA ASP A 383 8.92 -6.83 33.67
C ASP A 383 10.33 -6.89 33.07
N ASP A 384 11.32 -7.16 33.94
CA ASP A 384 12.73 -7.21 33.56
C ASP A 384 13.07 -8.38 32.60
N ARG A 385 12.15 -9.30 32.35
CA ARG A 385 12.31 -10.43 31.43
C ARG A 385 11.95 -10.09 29.99
N ILE A 386 11.13 -9.07 29.80
CA ILE A 386 10.73 -8.67 28.44
C ILE A 386 11.89 -7.93 27.77
N GLU A 387 12.36 -8.52 26.69
CA GLU A 387 13.42 -7.97 25.88
C GLU A 387 12.87 -7.20 24.68
N PHE A 388 13.43 -6.02 24.45
CA PHE A 388 13.09 -5.19 23.29
C PHE A 388 14.19 -5.27 22.23
N ALA A 389 13.86 -5.03 20.97
CA ALA A 389 14.85 -4.99 19.90
C ALA A 389 15.93 -3.90 20.16
N PRO A 390 17.19 -4.11 19.70
CA PRO A 390 17.60 -5.19 18.81
C PRO A 390 18.02 -6.46 19.58
N VAL A 391 17.51 -7.60 19.18
CA VAL A 391 17.89 -8.93 19.67
C VAL A 391 18.69 -9.71 18.62
N THR A 392 18.70 -9.21 17.38
CA THR A 392 19.53 -9.71 16.28
C THR A 392 20.38 -8.58 15.71
N GLU A 393 21.29 -8.87 14.77
CA GLU A 393 22.08 -7.84 14.10
C GLU A 393 21.17 -6.92 13.27
N VAL A 394 21.27 -5.60 13.52
CA VAL A 394 20.47 -4.59 12.82
C VAL A 394 21.00 -4.39 11.40
N VAL A 395 20.18 -4.70 10.40
CA VAL A 395 20.52 -4.46 9.01
C VAL A 395 20.23 -3.01 8.65
N SER A 396 21.26 -2.30 8.18
CA SER A 396 21.10 -0.92 7.75
C SER A 396 20.09 -0.84 6.57
N LYS A 397 19.16 0.11 6.64
CA LYS A 397 18.24 0.41 5.50
C LYS A 397 18.98 0.66 4.18
N LYS A 398 20.29 0.93 4.23
CA LYS A 398 21.17 1.14 3.05
C LYS A 398 21.84 -0.12 2.52
N ASP A 399 21.99 -1.14 3.35
CA ASP A 399 22.82 -2.31 3.07
C ASP A 399 22.03 -3.50 2.52
N GLY A 400 20.68 -3.46 2.59
CA GLY A 400 19.84 -4.46 1.96
C GLY A 400 20.05 -4.50 0.46
N ASN A 401 20.60 -5.58 -0.05
CA ASN A 401 20.90 -5.75 -1.46
C ASN A 401 19.60 -5.87 -2.25
N ALA A 402 19.31 -4.88 -3.05
CA ALA A 402 18.06 -4.64 -3.75
C ALA A 402 17.77 -5.63 -4.90
N ALA A 403 18.30 -6.83 -4.87
CA ALA A 403 18.27 -7.70 -6.04
C ALA A 403 16.90 -8.34 -6.33
N THR A 404 15.98 -8.41 -5.38
CA THR A 404 14.77 -9.23 -5.55
C THR A 404 13.44 -8.51 -5.40
N VAL A 405 13.35 -7.36 -4.72
CA VAL A 405 12.11 -6.55 -4.69
C VAL A 405 12.29 -5.29 -5.52
N GLN A 406 12.31 -5.46 -6.81
CA GLN A 406 12.69 -4.44 -7.79
C GLN A 406 11.68 -3.31 -8.00
N VAL A 407 10.50 -3.40 -7.40
CA VAL A 407 9.45 -2.37 -7.54
C VAL A 407 9.69 -1.15 -6.66
N ARG A 408 10.43 -1.30 -5.56
CA ARG A 408 10.68 -0.25 -4.55
C ARG A 408 11.82 0.71 -4.87
N ASP A 409 12.88 0.20 -5.48
CA ASP A 409 14.15 0.95 -5.55
C ASP A 409 14.13 2.12 -6.54
N ALA A 410 13.16 2.17 -7.45
CA ALA A 410 12.98 3.35 -8.31
C ALA A 410 12.49 4.58 -7.53
N ASP A 411 11.79 4.36 -6.40
CA ASP A 411 11.33 5.45 -5.53
C ASP A 411 12.36 5.76 -4.44
N ASP A 412 13.05 4.77 -3.88
CA ASP A 412 14.13 4.98 -2.89
C ASP A 412 15.31 5.76 -3.48
N ALA A 413 15.59 5.62 -4.76
CA ALA A 413 16.55 6.49 -5.47
C ALA A 413 16.12 7.97 -5.48
N ASN A 414 14.86 8.26 -5.15
CA ASN A 414 14.27 9.60 -5.17
C ASN A 414 13.76 10.08 -3.78
N THR A 415 13.84 9.27 -2.73
CA THR A 415 13.40 9.64 -1.38
C THR A 415 14.59 10.08 -0.54
N GLY A 416 14.50 11.23 0.07
CA GLY A 416 15.53 11.82 0.95
C GLY A 416 15.75 13.29 0.68
N GLY A 417 16.72 13.88 1.34
CA GLY A 417 17.03 15.32 1.24
C GLY A 417 17.20 15.86 -0.18
N ASP A 418 17.53 15.00 -1.14
CA ASP A 418 17.66 15.36 -2.55
C ASP A 418 16.32 15.69 -3.21
N GLN A 419 15.23 15.07 -2.80
CA GLN A 419 13.90 15.32 -3.36
C GLN A 419 13.40 16.73 -3.03
N MET A 420 13.54 17.16 -1.79
CA MET A 420 13.16 18.52 -1.40
C MET A 420 14.03 19.55 -2.10
N SER A 421 15.31 19.33 -2.21
CA SER A 421 16.23 20.19 -3.00
C SER A 421 15.78 20.27 -4.45
N PHE A 422 15.40 19.16 -5.08
CA PHE A 422 14.91 19.15 -6.45
C PHE A 422 13.60 19.93 -6.62
N ILE A 423 12.62 19.76 -5.70
CA ILE A 423 11.34 20.53 -5.70
C ILE A 423 11.61 22.03 -5.65
N VAL A 424 12.49 22.46 -4.75
CA VAL A 424 12.84 23.88 -4.57
C VAL A 424 13.52 24.45 -5.82
N TRP A 425 14.45 23.70 -6.40
CA TRP A 425 15.11 24.13 -7.64
C TRP A 425 14.15 24.19 -8.83
N CYS A 426 13.20 23.23 -8.94
CA CYS A 426 12.16 23.26 -9.96
C CYS A 426 11.22 24.47 -9.77
N ALA A 427 10.78 24.74 -8.54
CA ALA A 427 9.95 25.89 -8.21
C ALA A 427 10.68 27.23 -8.50
N ALA A 428 11.94 27.33 -8.10
CA ALA A 428 12.79 28.48 -8.39
C ALA A 428 12.99 28.65 -9.93
N GLY A 429 13.26 27.56 -10.63
CA GLY A 429 13.39 27.55 -12.09
C GLY A 429 12.13 28.03 -12.81
N LEU A 430 10.96 27.53 -12.39
CA LEU A 430 9.65 27.98 -12.92
C LEU A 430 9.39 29.46 -12.62
N ALA A 431 9.70 29.91 -11.41
CA ALA A 431 9.56 31.32 -11.02
C ALA A 431 10.46 32.22 -11.88
N ILE A 432 11.73 31.86 -12.02
CA ILE A 432 12.70 32.58 -12.87
C ILE A 432 12.23 32.58 -14.33
N ALA A 433 11.84 31.42 -14.88
CA ALA A 433 11.36 31.34 -16.26
C ALA A 433 10.09 32.19 -16.49
N PHE A 434 9.18 32.22 -15.49
CA PHE A 434 8.00 33.08 -15.53
C PHE A 434 8.36 34.58 -15.53
N LEU A 435 9.25 35.00 -14.65
CA LEU A 435 9.71 36.40 -14.58
C LEU A 435 10.45 36.80 -15.87
N LEU A 436 11.34 35.92 -16.37
CA LEU A 436 12.04 36.12 -17.63
C LEU A 436 11.09 36.15 -18.82
N SER A 437 9.96 35.42 -18.77
CA SER A 437 8.96 35.46 -19.85
C SER A 437 8.40 36.85 -20.07
N GLY A 438 8.20 37.62 -19.00
CA GLY A 438 7.79 39.04 -19.09
C GLY A 438 8.81 39.91 -19.81
N LEU A 439 10.10 39.69 -19.53
CA LEU A 439 11.20 40.42 -20.12
C LEU A 439 11.43 40.00 -21.60
N VAL A 440 11.60 38.72 -21.84
CA VAL A 440 11.87 38.15 -23.18
C VAL A 440 10.73 38.39 -24.13
N GLY A 441 9.50 38.28 -23.67
CA GLY A 441 8.32 38.59 -24.47
C GLY A 441 8.26 40.05 -24.98
N ARG A 442 8.99 40.97 -24.33
CA ARG A 442 9.12 42.36 -24.76
C ARG A 442 10.19 42.56 -25.84
N PHE A 443 11.28 41.80 -25.75
CA PHE A 443 12.43 41.92 -26.64
C PHE A 443 12.41 40.96 -27.85
N VAL A 444 11.75 39.83 -27.75
CA VAL A 444 11.69 38.80 -28.80
C VAL A 444 10.23 38.39 -29.07
N PRO A 445 9.40 39.30 -29.58
CA PRO A 445 7.99 38.99 -29.86
C PRO A 445 7.81 37.90 -30.93
N SER A 446 8.83 37.67 -31.76
CA SER A 446 8.81 36.63 -32.78
C SER A 446 8.74 35.19 -32.27
N TRP A 447 9.01 34.95 -30.98
CA TRP A 447 8.94 33.60 -30.36
C TRP A 447 7.56 33.27 -29.81
N ARG A 448 6.67 34.24 -29.70
CA ARG A 448 5.36 34.06 -29.10
C ARG A 448 4.46 33.13 -29.91
N TYR A 449 3.51 32.57 -29.19
CA TYR A 449 2.37 31.88 -29.78
C TYR A 449 1.49 32.85 -30.55
N ASP A 450 1.30 32.56 -31.84
CA ASP A 450 0.42 33.40 -32.72
C ASP A 450 -1.03 32.88 -32.46
N ASP A 451 -1.80 33.66 -31.71
CA ASP A 451 -3.24 33.43 -31.54
C ASP A 451 -3.98 34.15 -32.65
N ASP A 452 -4.26 33.48 -33.75
CA ASP A 452 -4.99 34.03 -34.91
C ASP A 452 -6.41 34.46 -34.58
N GLY A 453 -6.83 34.39 -33.31
CA GLY A 453 -8.19 34.72 -32.86
C GLY A 453 -9.27 33.77 -33.40
N LYS A 454 -8.88 32.77 -34.19
CA LYS A 454 -9.79 31.79 -34.72
C LYS A 454 -10.24 30.81 -33.60
N PRO A 455 -11.49 30.37 -33.59
CA PRO A 455 -11.96 29.33 -32.70
C PRO A 455 -11.28 28.00 -33.08
N GLY A 456 -10.10 27.77 -32.58
CA GLY A 456 -9.28 26.60 -32.84
C GLY A 456 -8.79 25.91 -31.58
N ARG A 457 -8.14 24.80 -31.79
CA ARG A 457 -7.46 24.03 -30.74
C ARG A 457 -6.21 24.77 -30.30
N ASP A 458 -6.03 24.93 -28.99
CA ASP A 458 -4.84 25.57 -28.40
C ASP A 458 -3.71 24.55 -28.27
N LEU A 459 -2.71 24.65 -29.14
CA LEU A 459 -1.61 23.69 -29.17
C LEU A 459 -0.69 23.72 -27.95
N ARG A 460 -0.70 24.85 -27.18
CA ARG A 460 0.02 24.92 -25.89
C ARG A 460 -0.55 23.94 -24.88
N ILE A 461 -1.88 23.83 -24.84
CA ILE A 461 -2.57 22.89 -23.97
C ILE A 461 -2.33 21.44 -24.43
N ASP A 462 -2.33 21.21 -25.76
CA ASP A 462 -2.00 19.88 -26.29
C ASP A 462 -0.57 19.48 -25.96
N LEU A 463 0.40 20.41 -26.05
CA LEU A 463 1.80 20.18 -25.70
C LEU A 463 1.94 19.87 -24.20
N PHE A 464 1.28 20.65 -23.35
CA PHE A 464 1.30 20.43 -21.91
C PHE A 464 0.66 19.08 -21.52
N ARG A 465 -0.49 18.73 -22.12
CA ARG A 465 -1.08 17.41 -21.93
C ARG A 465 -0.17 16.27 -22.40
N GLY A 466 0.60 16.52 -23.48
CA GLY A 466 1.58 15.55 -23.95
C GLY A 466 2.73 15.32 -22.96
N PHE A 467 3.18 16.37 -22.29
CA PHE A 467 4.13 16.24 -21.19
C PHE A 467 3.54 15.43 -20.02
N ILE A 468 2.37 15.81 -19.56
CA ILE A 468 1.71 15.14 -18.42
C ILE A 468 1.47 13.66 -18.67
N ILE A 469 0.96 13.31 -19.85
CA ILE A 469 0.69 11.88 -20.14
C ILE A 469 1.98 11.08 -20.28
N LEU A 470 3.08 11.68 -20.74
CA LEU A 470 4.38 11.01 -20.72
C LEU A 470 4.93 10.85 -19.31
N ALA A 471 4.77 11.86 -18.45
CA ALA A 471 5.12 11.75 -17.04
C ALA A 471 4.38 10.58 -16.38
N VAL A 472 3.07 10.46 -16.62
CA VAL A 472 2.27 9.34 -16.12
C VAL A 472 2.76 7.99 -16.64
N VAL A 473 3.10 7.88 -17.94
CA VAL A 473 3.65 6.63 -18.50
C VAL A 473 4.97 6.25 -17.82
N ILE A 474 5.86 7.21 -17.63
CA ILE A 474 7.17 6.96 -17.00
C ILE A 474 7.01 6.51 -15.56
N THR A 475 6.14 7.16 -14.78
CA THR A 475 5.87 6.79 -13.38
C THR A 475 5.34 5.37 -13.25
N HIS A 476 4.47 4.93 -14.16
CA HIS A 476 3.85 3.61 -14.06
C HIS A 476 4.70 2.45 -14.64
N ILE A 477 5.83 2.74 -15.26
CA ILE A 477 6.78 1.71 -15.76
C ILE A 477 7.74 1.27 -14.66
N GLU A 478 7.98 2.13 -13.67
CA GLU A 478 8.78 1.85 -12.48
C GLU A 478 10.21 1.36 -12.77
N VAL A 479 10.93 2.08 -13.60
CA VAL A 479 12.36 1.89 -13.83
C VAL A 479 13.11 3.19 -13.57
N ALA A 480 14.28 3.11 -12.96
CA ALA A 480 15.12 4.27 -12.67
C ALA A 480 15.67 4.90 -13.96
N GLY A 481 15.75 6.24 -13.99
CA GLY A 481 16.34 6.94 -15.13
C GLY A 481 16.20 8.45 -15.01
N PRO A 482 16.95 9.24 -15.81
CA PRO A 482 16.89 10.70 -15.76
C PRO A 482 15.48 11.28 -15.99
N LEU A 483 14.62 10.56 -16.71
CA LEU A 483 13.24 10.99 -16.95
C LEU A 483 12.35 10.79 -15.72
N SER A 484 12.69 9.88 -14.80
CA SER A 484 11.97 9.72 -13.53
C SER A 484 12.04 10.98 -12.68
N TYR A 485 13.17 11.69 -12.66
CA TYR A 485 13.34 12.97 -11.96
C TYR A 485 12.50 14.11 -12.57
N VAL A 486 12.11 14.00 -13.83
CA VAL A 486 11.31 15.02 -14.54
C VAL A 486 9.83 14.72 -14.46
N THR A 487 9.44 13.58 -13.90
CA THR A 487 8.05 13.24 -13.66
C THR A 487 7.50 14.09 -12.51
N LEU A 488 6.23 14.44 -12.59
CA LEU A 488 5.59 15.23 -11.54
C LEU A 488 5.49 14.45 -10.21
N HIS A 489 5.61 13.14 -10.24
CA HIS A 489 5.65 12.30 -9.05
C HIS A 489 6.90 12.56 -8.20
N ALA A 490 8.05 12.67 -8.83
CA ALA A 490 9.31 13.01 -8.17
C ALA A 490 9.31 14.41 -7.53
N VAL A 491 8.41 15.30 -7.95
CA VAL A 491 8.29 16.65 -7.39
C VAL A 491 7.50 16.66 -6.06
N GLY A 492 6.79 15.58 -5.70
CA GLY A 492 6.09 15.44 -4.41
C GLY A 492 4.88 16.34 -4.19
N ALA A 493 4.94 17.60 -4.62
CA ALA A 493 3.89 18.59 -4.43
C ALA A 493 2.75 18.52 -5.48
N ILE A 494 2.97 17.92 -6.64
CA ILE A 494 1.99 17.76 -7.73
C ILE A 494 2.26 16.45 -8.44
N THR A 495 1.20 15.70 -8.79
CA THR A 495 1.32 14.48 -9.60
C THR A 495 0.73 14.65 -11.01
N GLY A 496 1.08 13.70 -11.88
CA GLY A 496 0.51 13.62 -13.22
C GLY A 496 -1.01 13.46 -13.22
N ALA A 497 -1.56 12.74 -12.25
CA ALA A 497 -2.99 12.49 -12.11
C ALA A 497 -3.80 13.77 -11.89
N GLU A 498 -3.40 14.62 -10.95
CA GLU A 498 -4.06 15.91 -10.64
C GLU A 498 -4.10 16.83 -11.86
N MET A 499 -2.94 16.97 -12.50
CA MET A 499 -2.82 17.77 -13.70
C MET A 499 -3.66 17.21 -14.85
N PHE A 500 -3.75 15.88 -14.95
CA PHE A 500 -4.56 15.22 -15.98
C PHE A 500 -6.06 15.46 -15.77
N VAL A 501 -6.53 15.39 -14.51
CA VAL A 501 -7.93 15.71 -14.15
C VAL A 501 -8.25 17.18 -14.46
N PHE A 502 -7.42 18.12 -14.02
CA PHE A 502 -7.61 19.55 -14.27
C PHE A 502 -7.61 19.86 -15.77
N LEU A 503 -6.61 19.39 -16.51
CA LEU A 503 -6.50 19.66 -17.96
C LEU A 503 -7.63 18.99 -18.75
N SER A 504 -8.18 17.88 -18.27
CA SER A 504 -9.35 17.24 -18.89
C SER A 504 -10.58 18.14 -18.77
N GLY A 505 -10.83 18.71 -17.60
CA GLY A 505 -11.88 19.71 -17.39
C GLY A 505 -11.66 20.94 -18.27
N LEU A 506 -10.44 21.47 -18.31
CA LEU A 506 -10.07 22.64 -19.10
C LEU A 506 -10.36 22.45 -20.60
N VAL A 507 -9.91 21.33 -21.16
CA VAL A 507 -10.17 21.03 -22.59
C VAL A 507 -11.65 20.88 -22.88
N LEU A 508 -12.40 20.22 -22.01
CA LEU A 508 -13.85 20.06 -22.16
C LEU A 508 -14.56 21.40 -22.08
N GLY A 509 -14.18 22.28 -21.14
CA GLY A 509 -14.70 23.65 -21.04
C GLY A 509 -14.47 24.46 -22.32
N MET A 510 -13.36 24.21 -23.03
CA MET A 510 -13.06 24.86 -24.31
C MET A 510 -13.82 24.29 -25.50
N VAL A 511 -13.89 22.96 -25.59
CA VAL A 511 -14.37 22.24 -26.79
C VAL A 511 -15.89 22.10 -26.80
N TYR A 512 -16.52 21.90 -25.63
CA TYR A 512 -17.98 21.70 -25.57
C TYR A 512 -18.78 22.87 -26.15
N PRO A 513 -18.47 24.16 -25.86
CA PRO A 513 -19.18 25.27 -26.47
C PRO A 513 -19.07 25.30 -28.00
N LEU A 514 -17.96 24.86 -28.56
CA LEU A 514 -17.79 24.76 -30.01
C LEU A 514 -18.68 23.64 -30.59
N GLY A 515 -18.78 22.52 -29.87
CA GLY A 515 -19.71 21.44 -30.19
C GLY A 515 -21.17 21.91 -30.21
N VAL A 516 -21.57 22.66 -29.16
CA VAL A 516 -22.93 23.23 -29.07
C VAL A 516 -23.23 24.18 -30.24
N ARG A 517 -22.28 25.03 -30.63
CA ARG A 517 -22.45 25.92 -31.80
C ARG A 517 -22.58 25.18 -33.12
N LYS A 518 -21.87 24.02 -33.24
CA LYS A 518 -21.86 23.26 -34.51
C LYS A 518 -23.03 22.26 -34.62
N PHE A 519 -23.39 21.59 -33.53
CA PHE A 519 -24.29 20.43 -33.54
C PHE A 519 -25.57 20.64 -32.72
N GLY A 520 -25.66 21.71 -31.96
CA GLY A 520 -26.72 21.96 -30.98
C GLY A 520 -26.47 21.32 -29.62
N GLU A 521 -27.26 21.71 -28.63
CA GLU A 521 -27.06 21.36 -27.23
C GLU A 521 -27.32 19.89 -26.95
N LEU A 522 -28.45 19.36 -27.44
CA LEU A 522 -28.82 17.95 -27.22
C LEU A 522 -27.78 16.99 -27.81
N LYS A 523 -27.28 17.24 -29.02
CA LYS A 523 -26.24 16.40 -29.63
C LYS A 523 -24.89 16.52 -28.88
N SER A 524 -24.58 17.66 -28.31
CA SER A 524 -23.35 17.86 -27.51
C SER A 524 -23.45 17.16 -26.16
N ALA A 525 -24.62 17.25 -25.50
CA ALA A 525 -24.89 16.54 -24.25
C ALA A 525 -24.88 15.03 -24.44
N THR A 526 -25.60 14.52 -25.43
CA THR A 526 -25.58 13.08 -25.75
C THR A 526 -24.20 12.61 -26.21
N GLY A 527 -23.42 13.49 -26.85
CA GLY A 527 -22.02 13.22 -27.18
C GLY A 527 -21.12 13.07 -25.94
N ALA A 528 -21.32 13.88 -24.92
CA ALA A 528 -20.62 13.77 -23.64
C ALA A 528 -20.98 12.45 -22.90
N LEU A 529 -22.27 12.11 -22.82
CA LEU A 529 -22.73 10.87 -22.21
C LEU A 529 -22.24 9.62 -22.98
N ARG A 530 -22.22 9.67 -24.32
CA ARG A 530 -21.62 8.59 -25.13
C ARG A 530 -20.13 8.45 -24.88
N ARG A 531 -19.44 9.57 -24.59
CA ARG A 531 -18.02 9.52 -24.20
C ARG A 531 -17.85 8.84 -22.86
N ALA A 532 -18.67 9.15 -21.86
CA ALA A 532 -18.69 8.46 -20.57
C ALA A 532 -18.93 6.96 -20.73
N GLY A 533 -19.94 6.56 -21.52
CA GLY A 533 -20.19 5.15 -21.81
C GLY A 533 -19.04 4.45 -22.52
N LYS A 534 -18.35 5.14 -23.45
CA LYS A 534 -17.14 4.57 -24.08
C LYS A 534 -15.99 4.43 -23.10
N GLN A 535 -15.77 5.40 -22.22
CA GLN A 535 -14.76 5.30 -21.18
C GLN A 535 -15.04 4.12 -20.26
N TYR A 536 -16.28 3.97 -19.79
CA TYR A 536 -16.72 2.84 -18.98
C TYR A 536 -16.50 1.50 -19.68
N THR A 537 -16.94 1.36 -20.95
CA THR A 537 -16.73 0.12 -21.70
C THR A 537 -15.24 -0.21 -21.88
N VAL A 538 -14.39 0.80 -22.15
CA VAL A 538 -12.95 0.59 -22.28
C VAL A 538 -12.36 0.15 -20.94
N THR A 539 -12.82 0.71 -19.82
CA THR A 539 -12.38 0.32 -18.49
C THR A 539 -12.69 -1.14 -18.21
N ILE A 540 -13.94 -1.56 -18.40
CA ILE A 540 -14.32 -2.98 -18.26
C ILE A 540 -13.48 -3.90 -19.17
N VAL A 541 -13.25 -3.50 -20.43
CA VAL A 541 -12.44 -4.31 -21.34
C VAL A 541 -10.99 -4.41 -20.88
N VAL A 542 -10.40 -3.33 -20.39
CA VAL A 542 -9.02 -3.36 -19.85
C VAL A 542 -8.94 -4.26 -18.63
N ILE A 543 -9.89 -4.15 -17.68
CA ILE A 543 -9.98 -5.02 -16.49
C ILE A 543 -10.00 -6.49 -16.91
N LEU A 544 -10.93 -6.86 -17.82
CA LEU A 544 -11.06 -8.25 -18.26
C LEU A 544 -9.85 -8.76 -19.06
N VAL A 545 -9.22 -7.89 -19.87
CA VAL A 545 -8.01 -8.28 -20.61
C VAL A 545 -6.83 -8.49 -19.67
N VAL A 546 -6.63 -7.62 -18.68
CA VAL A 546 -5.58 -7.79 -17.68
C VAL A 546 -5.84 -9.05 -16.86
N PHE A 547 -7.06 -9.28 -16.41
CA PHE A 547 -7.45 -10.51 -15.73
C PHE A 547 -7.16 -11.76 -16.58
N ALA A 548 -7.51 -11.74 -17.87
CA ALA A 548 -7.18 -12.86 -18.76
C ALA A 548 -5.67 -13.05 -18.97
N LEU A 549 -4.88 -11.97 -18.90
CA LEU A 549 -3.42 -12.03 -19.03
C LEU A 549 -2.74 -12.53 -17.75
N SER A 550 -3.37 -12.41 -16.58
CA SER A 550 -2.82 -12.93 -15.31
C SER A 550 -2.72 -14.47 -15.29
N PHE A 551 -3.50 -15.17 -16.12
CA PHE A 551 -3.37 -16.63 -16.29
C PHE A 551 -2.20 -17.06 -17.19
N VAL A 552 -1.41 -16.15 -17.70
CA VAL A 552 -0.28 -16.48 -18.59
C VAL A 552 1.02 -16.53 -17.76
N PRO A 553 1.59 -17.72 -17.50
CA PRO A 553 2.63 -17.93 -16.48
C PRO A 553 3.93 -17.12 -16.64
N PHE A 554 4.21 -16.59 -17.84
CA PHE A 554 5.42 -15.80 -18.12
C PHE A 554 5.16 -14.28 -18.13
N LEU A 555 3.95 -13.85 -17.78
CA LEU A 555 3.62 -12.44 -17.66
C LEU A 555 3.56 -12.08 -16.16
N GLY A 556 4.40 -11.15 -15.74
CA GLY A 556 4.39 -10.59 -14.37
C GLY A 556 3.14 -9.71 -14.18
N ALA A 557 1.96 -10.32 -14.16
CA ALA A 557 0.70 -9.60 -14.05
C ALA A 557 0.50 -9.02 -12.64
N ASP A 558 1.08 -9.64 -11.62
CA ASP A 558 1.01 -9.22 -10.22
C ASP A 558 1.49 -7.78 -10.03
N ALA A 559 2.50 -7.36 -10.79
CA ALA A 559 2.94 -5.96 -10.81
C ALA A 559 1.85 -4.92 -11.11
N ILE A 560 0.73 -5.32 -11.72
CA ILE A 560 -0.39 -4.41 -12.03
C ILE A 560 -1.74 -4.86 -11.46
N THR A 561 -1.85 -6.11 -10.99
CA THR A 561 -3.05 -6.65 -10.35
C THR A 561 -2.99 -6.60 -8.83
N THR A 562 -1.81 -6.37 -8.27
CA THR A 562 -1.61 -6.04 -6.87
C THR A 562 -1.05 -4.62 -6.74
N PHE A 563 -1.20 -4.02 -5.58
CA PHE A 563 -0.60 -2.73 -5.26
C PHE A 563 0.13 -2.86 -3.92
N THR A 564 1.42 -2.54 -3.91
CA THR A 564 2.22 -2.47 -2.69
C THR A 564 2.39 -1.01 -2.30
N ASP A 565 2.00 -0.65 -1.10
CA ASP A 565 2.12 0.71 -0.60
C ASP A 565 3.59 1.06 -0.36
N ARG A 566 3.99 2.28 -0.70
CA ARG A 566 5.39 2.72 -0.75
C ARG A 566 5.67 3.93 0.12
N GLY A 567 4.83 4.18 1.07
CA GLY A 567 4.99 5.39 1.86
C GLY A 567 4.06 5.43 3.05
N THR A 568 3.49 6.58 3.26
CA THR A 568 2.45 6.78 4.27
C THR A 568 1.13 6.20 3.79
N GLY A 569 0.49 5.37 4.60
CA GLY A 569 -0.87 4.90 4.40
C GLY A 569 -1.90 6.03 4.35
N GLU A 570 -3.17 5.71 4.18
CA GLU A 570 -4.27 6.68 4.15
C GLU A 570 -4.37 7.51 5.43
N ASP A 571 -3.97 6.94 6.54
CA ASP A 571 -3.88 7.53 7.88
C ASP A 571 -2.65 8.43 8.10
N GLY A 572 -1.73 8.48 7.12
CA GLY A 572 -0.47 9.22 7.24
C GLY A 572 0.64 8.47 7.97
N LEU A 573 0.41 7.21 8.36
CA LEU A 573 1.41 6.33 8.96
C LEU A 573 2.25 5.62 7.89
N PRO A 574 3.47 5.18 8.19
CA PRO A 574 4.26 4.37 7.28
C PRO A 574 3.54 3.06 6.96
N ALA A 575 3.12 2.90 5.71
CA ALA A 575 2.46 1.70 5.21
C ALA A 575 3.35 0.92 4.23
N GLU A 576 4.65 0.99 4.43
CA GLU A 576 5.64 0.41 3.54
C GLU A 576 5.54 -1.13 3.55
N GLY A 577 5.26 -1.70 2.39
CA GLY A 577 5.14 -3.14 2.21
C GLY A 577 3.72 -3.71 2.18
N ARG A 578 2.71 -2.92 2.53
CA ARG A 578 1.31 -3.33 2.44
C ARG A 578 0.91 -3.66 1.01
N THR A 579 0.48 -4.87 0.75
CA THR A 579 0.10 -5.31 -0.60
C THR A 579 -1.40 -5.60 -0.65
N TYR A 580 -2.09 -4.95 -1.59
CA TYR A 580 -3.52 -5.09 -1.82
C TYR A 580 -3.78 -5.95 -3.06
N ASP A 581 -4.69 -6.90 -2.98
CA ASP A 581 -5.26 -7.54 -4.16
C ASP A 581 -6.24 -6.58 -4.84
N LEU A 582 -5.98 -6.28 -6.09
CA LEU A 582 -6.81 -5.37 -6.89
C LEU A 582 -7.86 -6.08 -7.75
N TYR A 583 -7.96 -7.40 -7.62
CA TYR A 583 -8.98 -8.24 -8.25
C TYR A 583 -9.69 -9.13 -7.24
N PRO A 584 -10.22 -8.57 -6.14
CA PRO A 584 -10.87 -9.36 -5.12
C PRO A 584 -12.01 -10.16 -5.74
N ASN A 585 -12.01 -11.48 -5.51
CA ASN A 585 -12.96 -12.43 -6.12
C ASN A 585 -12.94 -12.45 -7.67
N GLY A 586 -11.84 -12.07 -8.31
CA GLY A 586 -11.70 -12.10 -9.77
C GLY A 586 -11.85 -13.52 -10.36
N ASP A 587 -11.31 -14.51 -9.67
CA ASP A 587 -11.40 -15.94 -9.97
C ASP A 587 -12.86 -16.42 -10.03
N ARG A 588 -13.73 -15.88 -9.17
CA ARG A 588 -15.17 -16.20 -9.15
C ARG A 588 -15.92 -15.77 -10.41
N LEU A 589 -15.34 -14.90 -11.24
CA LEU A 589 -15.92 -14.57 -12.55
C LEU A 589 -15.88 -15.77 -13.52
N LEU A 590 -15.08 -16.79 -13.24
CA LEU A 590 -14.98 -18.03 -14.02
C LEU A 590 -15.96 -19.10 -13.57
N ASP A 591 -16.60 -18.96 -12.43
CA ASP A 591 -17.63 -19.87 -11.95
C ASP A 591 -18.83 -19.90 -12.91
N TYR A 592 -19.51 -21.03 -13.00
CA TYR A 592 -20.68 -21.14 -13.89
C TYR A 592 -21.94 -21.57 -13.10
N PRO A 593 -22.92 -20.66 -12.96
CA PRO A 593 -22.91 -19.24 -13.33
C PRO A 593 -22.02 -18.40 -12.36
N PRO A 594 -21.40 -17.33 -12.85
CA PRO A 594 -20.62 -16.47 -11.95
C PRO A 594 -21.51 -15.86 -10.86
N PRO A 595 -21.08 -15.82 -9.61
CA PRO A 595 -21.86 -15.25 -8.51
C PRO A 595 -22.08 -13.75 -8.72
N TRP A 596 -23.28 -13.30 -8.35
CA TRP A 596 -23.68 -11.91 -8.60
C TRP A 596 -22.76 -10.88 -7.95
N TYR A 597 -22.20 -11.18 -6.77
CA TYR A 597 -21.29 -10.25 -6.11
C TYR A 597 -20.02 -9.98 -6.93
N ALA A 598 -19.40 -11.00 -7.54
CA ALA A 598 -18.23 -10.83 -8.41
C ALA A 598 -18.57 -10.02 -9.68
N VAL A 599 -19.73 -10.31 -10.28
CA VAL A 599 -20.23 -9.52 -11.43
C VAL A 599 -20.51 -8.07 -11.01
N ARG A 600 -21.08 -7.84 -9.83
CA ARG A 600 -21.33 -6.51 -9.29
C ARG A 600 -20.02 -5.74 -9.10
N GLN A 601 -19.01 -6.36 -8.50
CA GLN A 601 -17.68 -5.77 -8.29
C GLN A 601 -17.06 -5.32 -9.62
N LEU A 602 -17.10 -6.16 -10.64
CA LEU A 602 -16.66 -5.79 -11.99
C LEU A 602 -17.44 -4.59 -12.55
N LEU A 603 -18.78 -4.60 -12.45
CA LEU A 603 -19.62 -3.53 -12.99
C LEU A 603 -19.50 -2.22 -12.23
N LEU A 604 -19.24 -2.25 -10.94
CA LEU A 604 -19.00 -1.07 -10.11
C LEU A 604 -17.54 -0.59 -10.14
N LEU A 605 -16.67 -1.29 -10.88
CA LEU A 605 -15.22 -1.01 -10.96
C LEU A 605 -14.54 -1.10 -9.59
N GLU A 606 -14.95 -2.06 -8.79
CA GLU A 606 -14.34 -2.41 -7.50
C GLU A 606 -13.04 -3.22 -7.69
N MET A 607 -12.76 -3.67 -8.90
CA MET A 607 -11.55 -4.37 -9.31
C MET A 607 -10.93 -3.76 -10.57
N GLY A 608 -9.62 -3.91 -10.72
CA GLY A 608 -8.90 -3.48 -11.92
C GLY A 608 -7.43 -3.12 -11.65
N PRO A 609 -6.59 -3.03 -12.69
CA PRO A 609 -5.17 -2.75 -12.54
C PRO A 609 -4.92 -1.33 -12.01
N TRP A 610 -4.04 -1.19 -11.00
CA TRP A 610 -3.78 0.10 -10.34
C TRP A 610 -3.38 1.24 -11.30
N PRO A 611 -2.61 1.03 -12.40
CA PRO A 611 -2.29 2.14 -13.29
C PRO A 611 -3.51 2.69 -14.05
N PHE A 612 -4.68 2.07 -13.90
CA PHE A 612 -5.88 2.40 -14.66
C PHE A 612 -7.09 2.80 -13.79
N ASN A 613 -7.01 2.67 -12.48
CA ASN A 613 -8.13 2.89 -11.56
C ASN A 613 -8.75 4.29 -11.66
N ILE A 614 -7.99 5.37 -11.91
CA ILE A 614 -8.49 6.75 -12.09
C ILE A 614 -9.58 6.86 -13.20
N MET A 615 -9.70 5.86 -14.07
CA MET A 615 -10.72 5.89 -15.14
C MET A 615 -12.13 5.85 -14.59
N GLY A 616 -12.38 5.22 -13.45
CA GLY A 616 -13.66 5.28 -12.75
C GLY A 616 -14.06 6.72 -12.43
N LEU A 617 -13.16 7.50 -11.87
CA LEU A 617 -13.35 8.93 -11.62
C LEU A 617 -13.73 9.68 -12.91
N PHE A 618 -13.01 9.45 -14.04
CA PHE A 618 -13.32 10.11 -15.31
C PHE A 618 -14.68 9.72 -15.89
N VAL A 619 -15.13 8.51 -15.69
CA VAL A 619 -16.49 8.07 -16.08
C VAL A 619 -17.55 8.91 -15.36
N VAL A 620 -17.46 8.98 -14.03
CA VAL A 620 -18.40 9.74 -13.20
C VAL A 620 -18.35 11.23 -13.56
N LEU A 621 -17.17 11.83 -13.62
CA LEU A 621 -17.01 13.25 -14.00
C LEU A 621 -17.55 13.53 -15.40
N SER A 622 -17.41 12.60 -16.35
CA SER A 622 -17.95 12.78 -17.72
C SER A 622 -19.49 12.79 -17.76
N VAL A 623 -20.15 12.11 -16.85
CA VAL A 623 -21.61 12.14 -16.73
C VAL A 623 -22.10 13.52 -16.25
N THR A 624 -21.34 14.23 -15.42
CA THR A 624 -21.72 15.55 -14.89
C THR A 624 -21.58 16.70 -15.91
N ILE A 625 -20.83 16.50 -17.00
CA ILE A 625 -20.52 17.54 -18.00
C ILE A 625 -21.74 18.30 -18.51
N PRO A 626 -22.85 17.65 -18.94
CA PRO A 626 -24.00 18.39 -19.47
C PRO A 626 -24.61 19.37 -18.46
N ALA A 627 -24.69 18.97 -17.19
CA ALA A 627 -25.22 19.80 -16.11
C ALA A 627 -24.29 20.99 -15.80
N ALA A 628 -22.98 20.73 -15.68
CA ALA A 628 -21.97 21.75 -15.46
C ALA A 628 -21.95 22.79 -16.60
N MET A 629 -21.99 22.31 -17.85
CA MET A 629 -22.00 23.20 -19.02
C MET A 629 -23.30 24.02 -19.16
N TRP A 630 -24.43 23.46 -18.72
CA TRP A 630 -25.69 24.18 -18.63
C TRP A 630 -25.62 25.36 -17.65
N LEU A 631 -24.98 25.15 -16.47
CA LEU A 631 -24.71 26.22 -15.51
C LEU A 631 -23.79 27.32 -16.10
N LEU A 632 -22.69 26.92 -16.74
CA LEU A 632 -21.72 27.83 -17.35
C LEU A 632 -22.36 28.66 -18.47
N LYS A 633 -23.23 28.10 -19.30
CA LYS A 633 -23.97 28.80 -20.34
C LYS A 633 -24.89 29.89 -19.75
N ARG A 634 -25.49 29.63 -18.58
CA ARG A 634 -26.32 30.58 -17.83
C ARG A 634 -25.53 31.60 -17.01
N ARG A 635 -24.19 31.57 -17.14
CA ARG A 635 -23.25 32.41 -16.35
C ARG A 635 -23.30 32.13 -14.84
N MET A 636 -23.80 30.94 -14.45
CA MET A 636 -23.89 30.48 -13.07
C MET A 636 -22.61 29.69 -12.68
N TRP A 637 -21.45 30.17 -13.13
CA TRP A 637 -20.15 29.54 -12.81
C TRP A 637 -19.91 29.48 -11.30
N TRP A 638 -20.39 30.48 -10.59
CA TRP A 638 -20.25 30.53 -9.12
C TRP A 638 -21.06 29.44 -8.43
N VAL A 639 -22.23 29.01 -8.97
CA VAL A 639 -22.99 27.88 -8.43
C VAL A 639 -22.20 26.57 -8.60
N LEU A 640 -21.63 26.36 -9.79
CA LEU A 640 -20.79 25.19 -10.06
C LEU A 640 -19.63 25.13 -9.08
N LEU A 641 -18.92 26.24 -8.88
CA LEU A 641 -17.80 26.27 -7.92
C LEU A 641 -18.27 26.16 -6.48
N ALA A 642 -19.38 26.81 -6.09
CA ALA A 642 -19.91 26.72 -4.74
C ALA A 642 -20.32 25.29 -4.37
N VAL A 643 -20.98 24.57 -5.29
CA VAL A 643 -21.31 23.15 -5.07
C VAL A 643 -20.02 22.31 -4.98
N SER A 644 -19.06 22.54 -5.86
CA SER A 644 -17.78 21.85 -5.88
C SER A 644 -17.01 22.04 -4.56
N TRP A 645 -16.92 23.29 -4.07
CA TRP A 645 -16.28 23.59 -2.79
C TRP A 645 -17.09 23.04 -1.60
N ALA A 646 -18.41 23.05 -1.66
CA ALA A 646 -19.24 22.49 -0.60
C ALA A 646 -19.04 20.98 -0.46
N LEU A 647 -18.96 20.25 -1.59
CA LEU A 647 -18.65 18.82 -1.59
C LEU A 647 -17.24 18.54 -1.05
N TYR A 648 -16.25 19.34 -1.46
CA TYR A 648 -14.89 19.25 -0.98
C TYR A 648 -14.80 19.45 0.54
N ILE A 649 -15.36 20.57 1.04
CA ILE A 649 -15.35 20.89 2.47
C ILE A 649 -16.12 19.84 3.27
N TRP A 650 -17.27 19.41 2.76
CA TRP A 650 -18.06 18.37 3.42
C TRP A 650 -17.27 17.08 3.61
N ARG A 651 -16.60 16.59 2.56
CA ARG A 651 -15.77 15.37 2.64
C ARG A 651 -14.55 15.55 3.55
N THR A 652 -13.93 16.73 3.53
CA THR A 652 -12.81 17.06 4.45
C THR A 652 -13.24 17.09 5.91
N LEU A 653 -14.47 17.54 6.21
CA LEU A 653 -15.00 17.63 7.58
C LEU A 653 -15.62 16.29 8.06
N VAL A 654 -15.98 15.41 7.15
CA VAL A 654 -16.60 14.12 7.41
C VAL A 654 -15.81 13.06 6.60
N PRO A 655 -14.65 12.62 7.09
CA PRO A 655 -13.80 11.65 6.40
C PRO A 655 -14.49 10.31 6.13
N ASP A 656 -15.37 9.87 7.01
CA ASP A 656 -16.13 8.61 6.93
C ASP A 656 -17.43 8.74 6.12
N ALA A 657 -17.60 9.84 5.37
CA ALA A 657 -18.79 10.02 4.54
C ALA A 657 -18.90 8.89 3.50
N PRO A 658 -20.14 8.38 3.24
CA PRO A 658 -20.34 7.32 2.27
C PRO A 658 -19.72 7.65 0.92
N SER A 659 -18.88 6.77 0.42
CA SER A 659 -18.20 6.86 -0.87
C SER A 659 -18.81 5.90 -1.90
N LEU A 660 -18.37 5.98 -3.15
CA LEU A 660 -18.77 4.99 -4.15
C LEU A 660 -17.98 3.68 -3.91
N PRO A 661 -18.59 2.52 -4.10
CA PRO A 661 -17.91 1.24 -3.89
C PRO A 661 -16.96 0.91 -5.05
N SER A 662 -16.23 1.87 -5.57
CA SER A 662 -15.34 1.70 -6.72
C SER A 662 -13.89 1.85 -6.27
N GLN A 663 -13.00 1.02 -6.77
CA GLN A 663 -11.57 1.01 -6.43
C GLN A 663 -10.89 2.38 -6.52
N PHE A 664 -11.35 3.27 -7.41
CA PHE A 664 -10.74 4.59 -7.52
C PHE A 664 -10.97 5.48 -6.29
N GLU A 665 -12.01 5.22 -5.49
CA GLU A 665 -12.34 6.06 -4.32
C GLU A 665 -11.24 6.01 -3.25
N ALA A 666 -10.55 4.89 -3.08
CA ALA A 666 -9.43 4.77 -2.15
C ALA A 666 -8.25 5.70 -2.50
N VAL A 667 -8.01 5.95 -3.80
CA VAL A 667 -6.85 6.74 -4.25
C VAL A 667 -7.24 8.12 -4.77
N PHE A 668 -8.46 8.27 -5.29
CA PHE A 668 -8.98 9.47 -5.95
C PHE A 668 -10.40 9.78 -5.49
N PRO A 669 -10.65 10.07 -4.18
CA PRO A 669 -11.99 10.29 -3.67
C PRO A 669 -12.76 11.32 -4.49
N LEU A 670 -13.93 10.92 -5.02
CA LEU A 670 -14.71 11.73 -5.98
C LEU A 670 -14.98 13.13 -5.47
N PHE A 671 -15.43 13.25 -4.22
CA PHE A 671 -15.84 14.55 -3.67
C PHE A 671 -14.66 15.51 -3.42
N LEU A 672 -13.46 14.99 -3.27
CA LEU A 672 -12.23 15.78 -3.18
C LEU A 672 -11.67 16.10 -4.57
N TRP A 673 -11.51 15.10 -5.42
CA TRP A 673 -10.85 15.26 -6.72
C TRP A 673 -11.68 15.97 -7.80
N GLN A 674 -13.01 15.99 -7.68
CA GLN A 674 -13.88 16.71 -8.60
C GLN A 674 -13.61 18.22 -8.65
N ILE A 675 -13.01 18.80 -7.60
CA ILE A 675 -12.69 20.22 -7.52
C ILE A 675 -11.75 20.65 -8.66
N LEU A 676 -10.79 19.81 -9.00
CA LEU A 676 -9.84 20.05 -10.10
C LEU A 676 -10.56 20.11 -11.44
N PHE A 677 -11.46 19.15 -11.67
CA PHE A 677 -12.22 19.09 -12.92
C PHE A 677 -13.19 20.28 -13.06
N ALA A 678 -13.89 20.65 -12.00
CA ALA A 678 -14.81 21.78 -11.98
C ALA A 678 -14.08 23.10 -12.26
N HIS A 679 -12.95 23.35 -11.60
CA HIS A 679 -12.12 24.53 -11.87
C HIS A 679 -11.56 24.51 -13.29
N GLY A 680 -11.11 23.35 -13.76
CA GLY A 680 -10.67 23.15 -15.14
C GLY A 680 -11.77 23.54 -16.15
N LEU A 681 -13.03 23.08 -15.95
CA LEU A 681 -14.17 23.44 -16.80
C LEU A 681 -14.41 24.95 -16.84
N VAL A 682 -14.40 25.62 -15.70
CA VAL A 682 -14.59 27.08 -15.60
C VAL A 682 -13.45 27.82 -16.32
N VAL A 683 -12.20 27.43 -16.04
CA VAL A 683 -11.02 28.03 -16.69
C VAL A 683 -11.08 27.82 -18.20
N GLY A 684 -11.42 26.68 -18.67
CA GLY A 684 -11.55 26.38 -20.10
C GLY A 684 -12.64 27.18 -20.79
N TYR A 685 -13.81 27.30 -20.15
CA TYR A 685 -14.96 28.07 -20.68
C TYR A 685 -14.69 29.56 -20.74
N TYR A 686 -14.10 30.14 -19.67
CA TYR A 686 -13.82 31.57 -19.54
C TYR A 686 -12.36 31.94 -19.88
N ARG A 687 -11.62 31.08 -20.55
CA ARG A 687 -10.17 31.20 -20.77
C ARG A 687 -9.73 32.56 -21.25
N ARG A 688 -10.48 33.18 -22.21
CA ARG A 688 -10.15 34.50 -22.77
C ARG A 688 -10.31 35.63 -21.75
N GLN A 689 -11.31 35.55 -20.88
CA GLN A 689 -11.54 36.51 -19.82
C GLN A 689 -10.46 36.39 -18.74
N ILE A 690 -10.17 35.17 -18.31
CA ILE A 690 -9.14 34.86 -17.32
C ILE A 690 -7.76 35.30 -17.86
N GLN A 691 -7.45 34.98 -19.10
CA GLN A 691 -6.20 35.41 -19.72
C GLN A 691 -6.05 36.95 -19.75
N ARG A 692 -7.13 37.69 -20.07
CA ARG A 692 -7.12 39.14 -20.02
C ARG A 692 -6.91 39.66 -18.60
N ALA A 693 -7.56 39.07 -17.61
CA ALA A 693 -7.38 39.44 -16.22
C ALA A 693 -5.95 39.19 -15.74
N LEU A 694 -5.38 38.01 -15.97
CA LEU A 694 -4.00 37.67 -15.59
C LEU A 694 -2.95 38.51 -16.35
N THR A 695 -3.21 38.91 -17.59
CA THR A 695 -2.28 39.74 -18.38
C THR A 695 -2.42 41.23 -18.12
N SER A 696 -3.46 41.66 -17.38
CA SER A 696 -3.58 43.03 -16.90
C SER A 696 -2.48 43.40 -15.91
N LEU A 697 -2.17 44.65 -15.72
CA LEU A 697 -1.12 45.06 -14.78
C LEU A 697 -1.39 44.55 -13.35
N PRO A 698 -2.59 44.71 -12.78
CA PRO A 698 -2.91 44.15 -11.47
C PRO A 698 -2.78 42.63 -11.42
N GLY A 699 -3.25 41.93 -12.46
CA GLY A 699 -3.13 40.46 -12.55
C GLY A 699 -1.70 39.96 -12.59
N ARG A 700 -0.82 40.63 -13.32
CA ARG A 700 0.62 40.29 -13.36
C ARG A 700 1.31 40.55 -12.03
N ILE A 701 1.00 41.68 -11.37
CA ILE A 701 1.56 41.96 -10.04
C ILE A 701 1.11 40.90 -9.05
N LEU A 702 -0.20 40.61 -8.99
CA LEU A 702 -0.75 39.60 -8.09
C LEU A 702 -0.10 38.21 -8.31
N THR A 703 -0.03 37.77 -9.58
CA THR A 703 0.58 36.48 -9.91
C THR A 703 2.06 36.46 -9.57
N ALA A 704 2.80 37.50 -9.88
CA ALA A 704 4.23 37.56 -9.55
C ALA A 704 4.46 37.57 -8.04
N THR A 705 3.66 38.36 -7.30
CA THR A 705 3.75 38.40 -5.82
C THR A 705 3.42 37.02 -5.19
N ALA A 706 2.34 36.38 -5.63
CA ALA A 706 1.96 35.07 -5.14
C ALA A 706 3.06 34.01 -5.43
N LEU A 707 3.61 34.02 -6.65
CA LEU A 707 4.68 33.10 -7.04
C LEU A 707 5.97 33.34 -6.24
N LEU A 708 6.35 34.62 -6.04
CA LEU A 708 7.55 34.93 -5.25
C LEU A 708 7.37 34.60 -3.77
N ALA A 709 6.18 34.87 -3.22
CA ALA A 709 5.88 34.51 -1.83
C ALA A 709 5.93 33.00 -1.64
N TYR A 710 5.34 32.23 -2.56
CA TYR A 710 5.35 30.78 -2.53
C TYR A 710 6.77 30.22 -2.71
N ALA A 711 7.51 30.68 -3.71
CA ALA A 711 8.91 30.27 -3.91
C ALA A 711 9.79 30.63 -2.71
N GLY A 712 9.55 31.80 -2.10
CA GLY A 712 10.25 32.22 -0.87
C GLY A 712 9.93 31.30 0.31
N ALA A 713 8.68 30.90 0.49
CA ALA A 713 8.27 29.95 1.52
C ALA A 713 8.93 28.58 1.33
N LEU A 714 8.95 28.06 0.10
CA LEU A 714 9.63 26.78 -0.22
C LEU A 714 11.13 26.85 0.04
N VAL A 715 11.80 27.93 -0.39
CA VAL A 715 13.26 28.12 -0.12
C VAL A 715 13.52 28.19 1.39
N TYR A 716 12.65 28.85 2.12
CA TYR A 716 12.76 28.97 3.57
C TYR A 716 12.62 27.61 4.25
N LEU A 717 11.61 26.82 3.90
CA LEU A 717 11.41 25.45 4.42
C LEU A 717 12.58 24.53 4.06
N TRP A 718 13.07 24.63 2.82
CA TRP A 718 14.25 23.88 2.38
C TRP A 718 15.52 24.24 3.16
N ALA A 719 15.75 25.52 3.40
CA ALA A 719 16.91 25.98 4.18
C ALA A 719 16.84 25.46 5.64
N GLY A 720 15.66 25.45 6.24
CA GLY A 720 15.41 24.86 7.56
C GLY A 720 15.73 23.36 7.57
N TYR A 721 15.19 22.61 6.62
CA TYR A 721 15.39 21.19 6.50
C TYR A 721 16.86 20.81 6.21
N THR A 722 17.51 21.48 5.27
CA THR A 722 18.86 21.12 4.78
C THR A 722 19.99 21.56 5.73
N TYR A 723 19.83 22.71 6.38
CA TYR A 723 20.90 23.32 7.17
C TYR A 723 20.62 23.36 8.67
N GLY A 724 19.52 22.73 9.13
CA GLY A 724 19.13 22.76 10.54
C GLY A 724 18.84 24.20 11.04
N PHE A 725 18.51 25.11 10.13
CA PHE A 725 18.18 26.49 10.44
C PHE A 725 16.82 26.52 11.14
N ASP A 726 16.83 26.70 12.45
CA ASP A 726 15.62 26.84 13.27
C ASP A 726 15.27 28.32 13.45
N PRO A 727 14.52 28.91 12.54
CA PRO A 727 14.14 30.31 12.63
C PRO A 727 13.01 30.45 13.64
N ALA A 728 13.30 30.95 14.81
CA ALA A 728 12.23 31.36 15.71
C ALA A 728 11.25 32.31 14.98
N PRO A 729 9.92 32.09 15.06
CA PRO A 729 9.19 31.31 16.07
C PRO A 729 8.64 29.95 15.56
N PHE A 730 9.22 29.34 14.55
CA PHE A 730 8.68 28.13 13.93
C PHE A 730 9.29 26.86 14.57
N PRO A 731 8.46 25.84 14.86
CA PRO A 731 8.95 24.58 15.42
C PRO A 731 9.80 23.81 14.42
N PRO A 732 10.78 23.00 14.87
CA PRO A 732 11.61 22.17 13.99
C PRO A 732 10.82 21.22 13.10
N THR A 733 9.63 20.80 13.53
CA THR A 733 8.69 19.91 12.82
C THR A 733 7.76 20.67 11.86
N LEU A 734 8.00 21.96 11.61
CA LEU A 734 7.09 22.74 10.74
C LEU A 734 6.96 22.16 9.35
N TYR A 735 8.03 21.58 8.79
CA TYR A 735 7.98 20.97 7.46
C TYR A 735 7.04 19.75 7.44
N ASP A 736 7.20 18.82 8.37
CA ASP A 736 6.38 17.61 8.46
C ASP A 736 4.92 17.96 8.75
N SER A 737 4.71 18.88 9.69
CA SER A 737 3.38 19.41 10.00
C SER A 737 2.70 20.08 8.79
N LEU A 738 3.43 20.88 7.98
CA LEU A 738 2.88 21.47 6.77
C LEU A 738 2.66 20.45 5.67
N TYR A 739 3.53 19.47 5.52
CA TYR A 739 3.35 18.41 4.54
C TYR A 739 2.10 17.59 4.87
N GLY A 740 1.97 17.10 6.10
CA GLY A 740 0.82 16.33 6.55
C GLY A 740 -0.52 17.10 6.47
N THR A 741 -0.51 18.43 6.73
CA THR A 741 -1.75 19.24 6.76
C THR A 741 -2.09 19.96 5.44
N ALA A 742 -1.15 20.09 4.50
CA ALA A 742 -1.35 20.87 3.29
C ALA A 742 -1.08 20.13 1.98
N TYR A 743 -0.34 19.04 2.00
CA TYR A 743 0.18 18.41 0.79
C TYR A 743 -0.18 16.93 0.62
N GLN A 744 -0.95 16.32 1.50
CA GLN A 744 -1.44 14.96 1.31
C GLN A 744 -2.22 14.82 0.00
N ARG A 745 -1.91 13.76 -0.77
CA ARG A 745 -2.40 13.58 -2.13
C ARG A 745 -3.83 13.06 -2.18
N VAL A 746 -4.13 12.02 -1.42
CA VAL A 746 -5.46 11.38 -1.43
C VAL A 746 -6.51 12.40 -1.07
N ASP A 747 -6.29 13.13 0.01
CA ASP A 747 -7.20 14.17 0.51
C ASP A 747 -7.22 15.46 -0.32
N MET A 748 -6.42 15.53 -1.37
CA MET A 748 -6.34 16.75 -2.23
C MET A 748 -6.20 18.02 -1.43
N GLN A 749 -5.30 18.05 -0.45
CA GLN A 749 -5.18 19.16 0.49
C GLN A 749 -4.90 20.51 -0.20
N TRP A 750 -5.21 21.59 0.50
CA TRP A 750 -5.25 22.96 -0.04
C TRP A 750 -3.93 23.46 -0.66
N GLY A 751 -2.77 23.01 -0.15
CA GLY A 751 -1.46 23.37 -0.70
C GLY A 751 -1.31 22.88 -2.13
N ARG A 752 -1.76 21.66 -2.43
CA ARG A 752 -1.74 21.07 -3.79
C ARG A 752 -2.62 21.87 -4.77
N LEU A 753 -3.77 22.38 -4.31
CA LEU A 753 -4.64 23.23 -5.15
C LEU A 753 -3.94 24.53 -5.53
N ILE A 754 -3.17 25.13 -4.62
CA ILE A 754 -2.37 26.32 -4.89
C ILE A 754 -1.27 26.00 -5.89
N ASP A 755 -0.55 24.91 -5.70
CA ASP A 755 0.52 24.47 -6.60
C ASP A 755 0.02 24.26 -8.02
N ILE A 756 -1.09 23.54 -8.19
CA ILE A 756 -1.70 23.29 -9.49
C ILE A 756 -2.04 24.62 -10.18
N ALA A 757 -2.63 25.55 -9.44
CA ALA A 757 -2.98 26.87 -10.00
C ALA A 757 -1.74 27.65 -10.45
N LEU A 758 -0.69 27.68 -9.64
CA LEU A 758 0.56 28.39 -9.94
C LEU A 758 1.30 27.74 -11.12
N VAL A 759 1.43 26.41 -11.12
CA VAL A 759 2.11 25.68 -12.21
C VAL A 759 1.37 25.86 -13.53
N VAL A 760 0.04 25.76 -13.55
CA VAL A 760 -0.75 25.99 -14.77
C VAL A 760 -0.54 27.41 -15.32
N ILE A 761 -0.57 28.41 -14.45
CA ILE A 761 -0.35 29.81 -14.86
C ILE A 761 1.07 30.00 -15.41
N CYS A 762 2.08 29.49 -14.70
CA CYS A 762 3.48 29.62 -15.09
C CYS A 762 3.77 28.91 -16.42
N VAL A 763 3.38 27.65 -16.53
CA VAL A 763 3.61 26.84 -17.74
C VAL A 763 2.89 27.47 -18.94
N TYR A 764 1.64 27.89 -18.76
CA TYR A 764 0.91 28.54 -19.84
C TYR A 764 1.54 29.86 -20.28
N ALA A 765 2.07 30.66 -19.35
CA ALA A 765 2.78 31.90 -19.63
C ALA A 765 4.10 31.62 -20.38
N ILE A 766 4.90 30.66 -19.92
CA ILE A 766 6.15 30.24 -20.53
C ILE A 766 5.88 29.76 -21.97
N LEU A 767 4.93 28.83 -22.14
CA LEU A 767 4.55 28.33 -23.46
C LEU A 767 4.00 29.44 -24.39
N THR A 768 3.41 30.48 -23.83
CA THR A 768 2.95 31.62 -24.64
C THR A 768 4.11 32.42 -25.21
N VAL A 769 5.14 32.66 -24.41
CA VAL A 769 6.27 33.52 -24.79
C VAL A 769 7.34 32.74 -25.55
N PHE A 770 7.67 31.55 -25.14
CA PHE A 770 8.72 30.72 -25.72
C PHE A 770 8.18 29.65 -26.69
N TRP A 771 7.01 29.84 -27.26
CA TRP A 771 6.32 28.86 -28.09
C TRP A 771 7.17 28.33 -29.25
N LYS A 772 7.70 29.19 -30.08
CA LYS A 772 8.39 28.72 -31.30
C LYS A 772 9.62 27.89 -31.03
N PRO A 773 10.54 28.28 -30.12
CA PRO A 773 11.67 27.43 -29.77
C PRO A 773 11.24 26.09 -29.12
N ILE A 774 10.29 26.12 -28.17
CA ILE A 774 9.79 24.92 -27.49
C ILE A 774 9.10 23.98 -28.50
N ASN A 775 8.18 24.51 -29.30
CA ASN A 775 7.48 23.73 -30.32
C ASN A 775 8.43 23.13 -31.35
N LYS A 776 9.49 23.82 -31.72
CA LYS A 776 10.52 23.30 -32.65
C LYS A 776 11.31 22.15 -32.01
N ALA A 777 11.61 22.23 -30.73
CA ALA A 777 12.40 21.23 -30.02
C ALA A 777 11.59 19.97 -29.74
N ILE A 778 10.43 20.09 -29.10
CA ILE A 778 9.66 18.97 -28.52
C ILE A 778 8.22 18.86 -29.03
N GLY A 779 7.69 19.86 -29.73
CA GLY A 779 6.31 19.85 -30.20
C GLY A 779 5.96 18.69 -31.12
N TRP A 780 6.92 18.21 -31.92
CA TRP A 780 6.74 17.06 -32.80
C TRP A 780 6.42 15.75 -32.07
N LEU A 781 6.90 15.63 -30.84
CA LEU A 781 6.71 14.48 -29.96
C LEU A 781 5.48 14.68 -29.06
N TRP A 782 5.43 15.77 -28.30
CA TRP A 782 4.44 15.95 -27.25
C TRP A 782 3.04 16.33 -27.76
N ILE A 783 2.93 17.13 -28.81
CA ILE A 783 1.60 17.54 -29.32
C ILE A 783 0.76 16.34 -29.79
N PRO A 784 1.27 15.41 -30.62
CA PRO A 784 0.52 14.24 -31.01
C PRO A 784 0.06 13.36 -29.84
N LEU A 785 0.92 13.17 -28.84
CA LEU A 785 0.61 12.39 -27.64
C LEU A 785 -0.47 13.07 -26.79
N GLY A 786 -0.37 14.39 -26.57
CA GLY A 786 -1.39 15.15 -25.85
C GLY A 786 -2.73 15.19 -26.58
N GLN A 787 -2.73 15.07 -27.91
CA GLN A 787 -3.95 14.98 -28.71
C GLN A 787 -4.62 13.60 -28.59
N ALA A 788 -3.88 12.57 -28.25
CA ALA A 788 -4.33 11.20 -28.07
C ALA A 788 -4.11 10.69 -26.64
N SER A 789 -4.20 11.57 -25.65
CA SER A 789 -3.82 11.24 -24.26
C SER A 789 -4.58 10.05 -23.67
N LEU A 790 -5.88 9.90 -23.94
CA LEU A 790 -6.63 8.74 -23.47
C LEU A 790 -6.13 7.43 -24.11
N TYR A 791 -5.76 7.48 -25.38
CA TYR A 791 -5.16 6.33 -26.07
C TYR A 791 -3.82 5.93 -25.43
N VAL A 792 -2.96 6.91 -25.16
CA VAL A 792 -1.68 6.66 -24.47
C VAL A 792 -1.91 6.10 -23.09
N PHE A 793 -2.91 6.64 -22.38
CA PHE A 793 -3.28 6.19 -21.04
C PHE A 793 -3.76 4.73 -20.98
N VAL A 794 -4.45 4.24 -22.00
CA VAL A 794 -4.82 2.82 -22.10
C VAL A 794 -3.57 1.95 -22.32
N TRP A 795 -2.66 2.38 -23.21
CA TRP A 795 -1.49 1.58 -23.54
C TRP A 795 -0.45 1.49 -22.41
N GLN A 796 -0.40 2.45 -21.49
CA GLN A 796 0.57 2.42 -20.40
C GLN A 796 0.41 1.17 -19.50
N VAL A 797 -0.82 0.69 -19.30
CA VAL A 797 -1.08 -0.53 -18.52
C VAL A 797 -0.35 -1.73 -19.12
N PHE A 798 -0.43 -1.88 -20.44
CA PHE A 798 0.26 -2.97 -21.15
C PHE A 798 1.78 -2.74 -21.25
N PHE A 799 2.24 -1.50 -21.17
CA PHE A 799 3.67 -1.21 -21.09
C PHE A 799 4.21 -1.54 -19.70
N ALA A 800 3.50 -1.22 -18.65
CA ALA A 800 3.85 -1.62 -17.28
C ALA A 800 3.92 -3.14 -17.18
N LEU A 801 2.90 -3.86 -17.65
CA LEU A 801 2.89 -5.32 -17.71
C LEU A 801 4.07 -5.87 -18.52
N ALA A 802 4.34 -5.32 -19.71
CA ALA A 802 5.42 -5.81 -20.55
C ALA A 802 6.80 -5.61 -19.93
N VAL A 803 7.02 -4.51 -19.19
CA VAL A 803 8.28 -4.26 -18.49
C VAL A 803 8.39 -5.14 -17.26
N ALA A 804 7.31 -5.34 -16.51
CA ALA A 804 7.26 -6.24 -15.37
C ALA A 804 7.56 -7.71 -15.75
N SER A 805 7.20 -8.09 -16.98
CA SER A 805 7.42 -9.44 -17.50
C SER A 805 8.83 -9.71 -18.03
N ILE A 806 9.79 -8.77 -17.89
CA ILE A 806 11.17 -8.99 -18.34
C ILE A 806 11.95 -9.66 -17.21
N PRO A 807 12.34 -10.94 -17.34
CA PRO A 807 13.06 -11.63 -16.28
C PRO A 807 14.44 -11.01 -16.01
N GLY A 808 14.82 -10.85 -14.73
CA GLY A 808 16.13 -10.33 -14.35
C GLY A 808 16.39 -8.88 -14.78
N LEU A 809 15.35 -8.09 -14.99
CA LEU A 809 15.49 -6.67 -15.33
C LEU A 809 15.99 -5.90 -14.11
N ASP A 810 17.20 -5.39 -14.17
CA ASP A 810 17.69 -4.40 -13.20
C ASP A 810 16.95 -3.06 -13.40
N ARG A 811 15.97 -2.81 -12.59
CA ARG A 811 15.12 -1.60 -12.64
C ARG A 811 15.81 -0.37 -12.06
N THR A 812 16.88 -0.57 -11.28
CA THR A 812 17.67 0.51 -10.67
C THR A 812 18.71 1.07 -11.63
N ASN A 813 19.04 0.33 -12.68
CA ASN A 813 20.03 0.73 -13.67
C ASN A 813 19.54 1.88 -14.55
N ALA A 814 20.06 3.08 -14.30
CA ALA A 814 19.67 4.30 -15.01
C ALA A 814 19.87 4.26 -16.54
N LEU A 815 20.82 3.48 -17.05
CA LEU A 815 21.03 3.34 -18.50
C LEU A 815 19.96 2.44 -19.13
N ILE A 816 19.67 1.32 -18.49
CA ILE A 816 18.61 0.38 -18.92
C ILE A 816 17.26 1.08 -18.85
N GLY A 817 16.94 1.71 -17.74
CA GLY A 817 15.71 2.45 -17.57
C GLY A 817 15.55 3.61 -18.57
N THR A 818 16.63 4.35 -18.86
CA THR A 818 16.62 5.37 -19.92
C THR A 818 16.29 4.78 -21.29
N ALA A 819 16.87 3.63 -21.62
CA ALA A 819 16.60 2.95 -22.90
C ALA A 819 15.15 2.48 -22.99
N ILE A 820 14.60 1.92 -21.89
CA ILE A 820 13.19 1.50 -21.80
C ILE A 820 12.26 2.71 -21.95
N HIS A 821 12.47 3.78 -21.19
CA HIS A 821 11.70 5.02 -21.31
C HIS A 821 11.71 5.57 -22.74
N ALA A 822 12.88 5.71 -23.35
CA ALA A 822 13.00 6.21 -24.71
C ALA A 822 12.32 5.27 -25.73
N GLY A 823 12.49 3.97 -25.58
CA GLY A 823 11.89 2.97 -26.45
C GLY A 823 10.36 3.00 -26.41
N LEU A 824 9.78 3.01 -25.21
CA LEU A 824 8.33 3.04 -25.03
C LEU A 824 7.70 4.37 -25.46
N ILE A 825 8.34 5.50 -25.18
CA ILE A 825 7.91 6.81 -25.66
C ILE A 825 7.88 6.84 -27.19
N MET A 826 8.92 6.36 -27.83
CA MET A 826 8.98 6.31 -29.29
C MET A 826 7.98 5.31 -29.88
N LEU A 827 7.76 4.18 -29.21
CA LEU A 827 6.76 3.19 -29.61
C LEU A 827 5.35 3.80 -29.59
N VAL A 828 4.94 4.39 -28.46
CA VAL A 828 3.61 4.97 -28.37
C VAL A 828 3.44 6.17 -29.31
N TRP A 829 4.47 6.98 -29.50
CA TRP A 829 4.44 8.05 -30.51
C TRP A 829 4.24 7.50 -31.93
N PHE A 830 4.96 6.44 -32.29
CA PHE A 830 4.79 5.77 -33.59
C PHE A 830 3.37 5.21 -33.75
N MET A 831 2.83 4.54 -32.70
CA MET A 831 1.45 4.01 -32.69
C MET A 831 0.42 5.13 -32.91
N VAL A 832 0.60 6.27 -32.24
CA VAL A 832 -0.28 7.45 -32.40
C VAL A 832 -0.17 8.02 -33.83
N ARG A 833 1.03 8.14 -34.37
CA ARG A 833 1.26 8.64 -35.74
C ARG A 833 0.66 7.72 -36.82
N LYS A 834 0.73 6.41 -36.61
CA LYS A 834 0.15 5.40 -37.50
C LYS A 834 -1.33 5.15 -37.24
N LYS A 835 -1.91 5.76 -36.21
CA LYS A 835 -3.31 5.58 -35.79
C LYS A 835 -3.63 4.12 -35.50
N PHE A 836 -2.67 3.40 -34.92
CA PHE A 836 -2.80 1.97 -34.58
C PHE A 836 -3.99 1.78 -33.63
N LEU A 837 -4.93 0.91 -33.95
CA LEU A 837 -6.14 0.59 -33.18
C LEU A 837 -7.02 1.79 -32.77
N PHE A 838 -6.95 2.95 -33.43
CA PHE A 838 -7.78 4.13 -33.11
C PHE A 838 -9.28 3.91 -33.38
N THR A 839 -9.64 2.86 -34.07
CA THR A 839 -11.03 2.44 -34.27
C THR A 839 -11.63 1.78 -33.04
N ILE A 840 -10.78 1.14 -32.22
CA ILE A 840 -11.16 0.39 -31.02
C ILE A 840 -10.94 1.26 -29.77
N ILE A 841 -9.73 1.79 -29.61
CA ILE A 841 -9.35 2.59 -28.45
C ILE A 841 -9.63 4.07 -28.75
N PRO A 842 -10.47 4.75 -27.94
CA PRO A 842 -10.80 6.17 -28.15
C PRO A 842 -9.61 7.07 -27.90
N ARG A 843 -9.63 8.26 -28.56
CA ARG A 843 -8.58 9.32 -28.41
C ARG A 843 -8.92 10.26 -27.29
#